data_fed1377ad53faf2f2273bf73c9c822f7
#
_entry.id   fed1377ad53faf2f2273bf73c9c822f7
#
_cell.length_a   1.000
_cell.length_b   1.000
_cell.length_c   1.000
_cell.angle_alpha   90.00
_cell.angle_beta   90.00
_cell.angle_gamma   90.00
#
_symmetry.space_group_name_H-M   'P 1'
#
loop_
_entity.id
_entity.type
_entity.pdbx_description
1 polymer ?
#
loop_
_entity_poly.entity_id
_entity_poly.type
_entity_poly.pdbx_seq_one_letter_code
_entity_poly.pdbx_strand_id
1 'polypeptide(L)'
;LASQFTGGSAIFSDSSIDFFKHYIFEVYYTIMNCAKALPSQIRRLTSEGALAFPTYGWCMGHLQANISIVPSRVADDFERFCELNPSACPLLYRSKPGEVSAPGLAEGSDIRKQLGKYWHIKDGKLYEELTDLSSFDWKDMVTFYLGCSFGMEDALQAAGVLKLPAKNKNVSMYISNIPCNKSGPFSTNMVVSMRSVPGNLLQALFEATYLLDSSHGAPVHIGDPKDIGIGDIQKVDFGDATAVAENEVPVFFACGVTGNRAIKSAGLPQCFSHAPGHMFICDVTTAQFQEKHPSPYKEHQPRVVQISENPKRFSVLSKTANAKITHLEESILYDIGKRGVRHLCVKNDLLKCLLVLNQAYSIGITFGFPVIGDDDQMAEETDGMPGAISIAKALCALGKKVSFIIDTRNEALLKKIIHECLELKILKRDVPVLVYGRQTDREKAAMQFLYPDKSNENPRFDHLLSIERTGPNKNGAYCSMRAKVWEEDLISPIEDLFLQAAKDDRISTTSIGDGGNELGMGKVKEQVEKYVKLGEQIACVVPSDYLVAAGVSNWAGYAIAVGLYVLSTCAVHERYVKRGLVKFGEDLKSKEDFLNNVEQEAKILQMLADEGVRDGITGKAEPSVDGFQFYPHHSEQIEKLQAVLKR
;
A
#
# COMPACT_ATOMS: atom_id res chain seq x y z
N LEU A 1 22.28 -42.88 -8.15
CA LEU A 1 22.23 -44.03 -7.20
C LEU A 1 22.81 -45.30 -7.82
N ALA A 2 22.51 -45.62 -9.11
CA ALA A 2 23.04 -46.83 -9.76
C ALA A 2 24.56 -46.88 -9.87
N SER A 3 25.26 -45.77 -9.88
CA SER A 3 26.74 -45.71 -10.03
C SER A 3 27.51 -45.88 -8.72
N GLN A 4 26.88 -45.87 -7.56
CA GLN A 4 27.52 -46.03 -6.26
C GLN A 4 27.55 -47.48 -5.75
N PHE A 5 26.90 -48.42 -6.43
CA PHE A 5 26.76 -49.84 -6.00
C PHE A 5 27.46 -50.86 -6.85
N THR A 6 28.39 -50.49 -7.74
CA THR A 6 29.11 -51.43 -8.60
C THR A 6 30.47 -51.89 -8.05
N GLY A 7 30.68 -51.92 -6.76
CA GLY A 7 31.93 -52.34 -6.16
C GLY A 7 31.74 -53.22 -4.93
N GLY A 8 31.37 -54.50 -5.14
CA GLY A 8 31.37 -55.51 -4.08
C GLY A 8 30.37 -56.63 -4.34
N SER A 9 30.81 -57.84 -4.50
CA SER A 9 29.98 -59.06 -4.62
C SER A 9 29.37 -59.41 -3.25
N ALA A 10 28.28 -58.70 -2.88
CA ALA A 10 27.43 -59.09 -1.77
C ALA A 10 26.29 -59.99 -2.30
N ILE A 11 26.20 -61.22 -1.83
CA ILE A 11 25.12 -62.15 -2.08
C ILE A 11 23.91 -61.64 -1.27
N PHE A 12 23.01 -60.88 -1.91
CA PHE A 12 21.74 -60.47 -1.27
C PHE A 12 20.77 -61.68 -1.27
N SER A 13 20.10 -61.88 -0.14
CA SER A 13 19.00 -62.85 -0.08
C SER A 13 17.83 -62.36 -0.92
N ASP A 14 17.00 -63.28 -1.47
CA ASP A 14 15.81 -62.89 -2.28
C ASP A 14 14.89 -61.90 -1.55
N SER A 15 14.76 -62.01 -0.23
CA SER A 15 14.02 -61.09 0.63
C SER A 15 14.62 -59.68 0.66
N SER A 16 15.93 -59.53 0.53
CA SER A 16 16.62 -58.25 0.47
C SER A 16 16.42 -57.56 -0.88
N ILE A 17 16.39 -58.34 -1.96
CA ILE A 17 16.14 -57.85 -3.33
C ILE A 17 14.69 -57.37 -3.48
N ASP A 18 13.72 -58.08 -2.92
CA ASP A 18 12.31 -57.67 -2.93
C ASP A 18 12.04 -56.44 -2.06
N PHE A 19 12.68 -56.32 -0.90
CA PHE A 19 12.64 -55.11 -0.08
C PHE A 19 13.19 -53.91 -0.86
N PHE A 20 14.33 -54.07 -1.56
CA PHE A 20 14.95 -52.99 -2.33
C PHE A 20 14.10 -52.55 -3.53
N LYS A 21 13.47 -53.53 -4.24
CA LYS A 21 12.51 -53.22 -5.31
C LYS A 21 11.30 -52.49 -4.79
N HIS A 22 10.73 -52.93 -3.66
CA HIS A 22 9.58 -52.28 -3.05
C HIS A 22 9.92 -50.82 -2.61
N TYR A 23 11.08 -50.60 -2.01
CA TYR A 23 11.55 -49.30 -1.59
C TYR A 23 11.77 -48.33 -2.79
N ILE A 24 12.42 -48.81 -3.86
CA ILE A 24 12.59 -48.02 -5.09
C ILE A 24 11.23 -47.67 -5.71
N PHE A 25 10.31 -48.62 -5.72
CA PHE A 25 8.94 -48.40 -6.20
C PHE A 25 8.21 -47.33 -5.34
N GLU A 26 8.32 -47.43 -4.02
CA GLU A 26 7.73 -46.45 -3.11
C GLU A 26 8.27 -45.02 -3.36
N VAL A 27 9.59 -44.89 -3.47
CA VAL A 27 10.24 -43.59 -3.77
C VAL A 27 9.75 -43.03 -5.11
N TYR A 28 9.77 -43.86 -6.15
CA TYR A 28 9.30 -43.47 -7.47
C TYR A 28 7.81 -43.10 -7.50
N TYR A 29 6.95 -43.93 -6.88
CA TYR A 29 5.52 -43.67 -6.76
C TYR A 29 5.25 -42.36 -5.99
N THR A 30 5.97 -42.13 -4.92
CA THR A 30 5.87 -40.88 -4.10
C THR A 30 6.26 -39.65 -4.91
N ILE A 31 7.35 -39.70 -5.69
CA ILE A 31 7.77 -38.59 -6.56
C ILE A 31 6.71 -38.31 -7.63
N MET A 32 6.13 -39.36 -8.24
CA MET A 32 5.09 -39.22 -9.29
C MET A 32 3.77 -38.70 -8.73
N ASN A 33 3.50 -38.86 -7.43
CA ASN A 33 2.25 -38.47 -6.77
C ASN A 33 2.52 -37.46 -5.64
N CYS A 34 3.57 -36.66 -5.72
CA CYS A 34 4.05 -35.79 -4.65
C CYS A 34 2.96 -34.85 -4.06
N ALA A 35 2.05 -34.36 -4.89
CA ALA A 35 0.95 -33.51 -4.46
C ALA A 35 -0.04 -34.21 -3.49
N LYS A 36 -0.17 -35.53 -3.58
CA LYS A 36 -1.08 -36.36 -2.77
C LYS A 36 -0.35 -37.22 -1.72
N ALA A 37 0.99 -37.14 -1.64
CA ALA A 37 1.78 -37.91 -0.70
C ALA A 37 1.49 -37.49 0.75
N LEU A 38 1.66 -38.43 1.70
CA LEU A 38 1.52 -38.13 3.10
C LEU A 38 2.76 -37.38 3.64
N PRO A 39 2.60 -36.30 4.40
CA PRO A 39 3.72 -35.56 4.99
C PRO A 39 4.71 -36.44 5.77
N SER A 40 4.23 -37.33 6.61
CA SER A 40 5.06 -38.28 7.38
C SER A 40 5.89 -39.19 6.48
N GLN A 41 5.35 -39.66 5.36
CA GLN A 41 6.07 -40.47 4.37
C GLN A 41 7.20 -39.66 3.72
N ILE A 42 6.92 -38.41 3.32
CA ILE A 42 7.94 -37.51 2.74
C ILE A 42 9.06 -37.29 3.76
N ARG A 43 8.73 -36.94 5.02
CA ARG A 43 9.73 -36.70 6.06
C ARG A 43 10.57 -37.95 6.35
N ARG A 44 9.96 -39.16 6.34
CA ARG A 44 10.71 -40.43 6.47
C ARG A 44 11.69 -40.63 5.32
N LEU A 45 11.24 -40.55 4.07
CA LEU A 45 12.08 -40.72 2.88
C LEU A 45 13.21 -39.65 2.80
N THR A 46 12.94 -38.43 3.29
CA THR A 46 13.95 -37.38 3.40
C THR A 46 15.01 -37.75 4.45
N SER A 47 14.61 -38.24 5.62
CA SER A 47 15.54 -38.65 6.69
C SER A 47 16.40 -39.86 6.30
N GLU A 48 15.93 -40.67 5.37
CA GLU A 48 16.65 -41.81 4.79
C GLU A 48 17.57 -41.40 3.61
N GLY A 49 17.60 -40.09 3.27
CA GLY A 49 18.41 -39.57 2.16
C GLY A 49 17.86 -39.87 0.77
N ALA A 50 16.64 -40.42 0.67
CA ALA A 50 16.01 -40.75 -0.62
C ALA A 50 15.41 -39.54 -1.34
N LEU A 51 15.05 -38.48 -0.60
CA LEU A 51 14.48 -37.26 -1.14
C LEU A 51 15.28 -36.03 -0.68
N ALA A 52 15.70 -35.21 -1.65
CA ALA A 52 16.42 -33.96 -1.40
C ALA A 52 16.01 -32.87 -2.40
N PHE A 53 14.72 -32.81 -2.74
CA PHE A 53 14.17 -31.91 -3.73
C PHE A 53 13.45 -30.71 -3.08
N PRO A 54 13.31 -29.56 -3.80
CA PRO A 54 12.40 -28.48 -3.40
C PRO A 54 10.97 -29.02 -3.22
N THR A 55 10.28 -28.52 -2.18
CA THR A 55 8.97 -29.06 -1.75
C THR A 55 7.76 -28.37 -2.41
N TYR A 56 7.99 -27.51 -3.39
CA TYR A 56 6.93 -26.82 -4.13
C TYR A 56 5.99 -27.83 -4.81
N GLY A 57 4.67 -27.69 -4.58
CA GLY A 57 3.66 -28.60 -5.12
C GLY A 57 3.55 -29.95 -4.41
N TRP A 58 4.27 -30.18 -3.31
CA TRP A 58 4.21 -31.42 -2.53
C TRP A 58 3.17 -31.33 -1.40
N CYS A 59 2.49 -32.43 -1.10
CA CYS A 59 1.49 -32.53 -0.03
C CYS A 59 0.51 -31.35 -0.03
N MET A 60 -0.10 -31.07 -1.18
CA MET A 60 -0.99 -29.91 -1.32
C MET A 60 -2.10 -29.91 -0.27
N GLY A 61 -2.44 -28.72 0.22
CA GLY A 61 -3.37 -28.52 1.33
C GLY A 61 -2.73 -28.61 2.73
N HIS A 62 -1.51 -29.13 2.86
CA HIS A 62 -0.78 -29.16 4.13
C HIS A 62 0.09 -27.93 4.32
N LEU A 63 0.25 -27.50 5.58
CA LEU A 63 1.19 -26.45 5.91
C LEU A 63 2.62 -26.88 5.59
N GLN A 64 3.40 -25.93 5.08
CA GLN A 64 4.84 -26.06 4.95
C GLN A 64 5.51 -24.93 5.74
N ALA A 65 6.59 -25.24 6.44
CA ALA A 65 7.26 -24.28 7.30
C ALA A 65 8.67 -23.96 6.82
N ASN A 66 8.99 -22.66 6.79
CA ASN A 66 10.35 -22.16 6.78
C ASN A 66 10.98 -22.43 8.15
N ILE A 67 12.23 -22.84 8.19
CA ILE A 67 12.92 -23.19 9.44
C ILE A 67 14.03 -22.18 9.71
N SER A 68 14.03 -21.65 10.94
CA SER A 68 15.12 -20.85 11.51
C SER A 68 15.51 -21.44 12.86
N ILE A 69 16.81 -21.74 13.06
CA ILE A 69 17.32 -22.36 14.26
C ILE A 69 18.40 -21.45 14.85
N VAL A 70 18.17 -20.98 16.07
CA VAL A 70 19.07 -20.03 16.75
C VAL A 70 19.38 -20.48 18.17
N PRO A 71 20.49 -20.02 18.78
CA PRO A 71 20.78 -20.24 20.18
C PRO A 71 19.68 -19.65 21.09
N SER A 72 19.39 -20.30 22.22
CA SER A 72 18.31 -19.90 23.15
C SER A 72 18.46 -18.48 23.68
N ARG A 73 19.70 -17.99 23.85
CA ARG A 73 20.01 -16.63 24.34
C ARG A 73 19.48 -15.48 23.47
N VAL A 74 19.11 -15.74 22.20
CA VAL A 74 18.54 -14.76 21.27
C VAL A 74 17.15 -15.17 20.77
N ALA A 75 16.59 -16.26 21.29
CA ALA A 75 15.33 -16.81 20.81
C ALA A 75 14.14 -15.85 21.07
N ASP A 76 14.10 -15.17 22.21
CA ASP A 76 13.04 -14.22 22.55
C ASP A 76 13.08 -12.99 21.62
N ASP A 77 14.27 -12.51 21.27
CA ASP A 77 14.43 -11.44 20.30
C ASP A 77 13.95 -11.85 18.90
N PHE A 78 14.20 -13.13 18.51
CA PHE A 78 13.73 -13.63 17.22
C PHE A 78 12.22 -13.86 17.19
N GLU A 79 11.64 -14.35 18.28
CA GLU A 79 10.18 -14.44 18.42
C GLU A 79 9.54 -13.07 18.28
N ARG A 80 10.09 -12.08 19.00
CA ARG A 80 9.63 -10.69 18.89
C ARG A 80 9.79 -10.14 17.48
N PHE A 81 10.87 -10.48 16.77
CA PHE A 81 11.04 -10.14 15.36
C PHE A 81 9.91 -10.72 14.51
N CYS A 82 9.52 -11.97 14.72
CA CYS A 82 8.40 -12.61 14.01
C CYS A 82 7.06 -11.92 14.31
N GLU A 83 6.77 -11.63 15.58
CA GLU A 83 5.54 -10.90 15.99
C GLU A 83 5.41 -9.53 15.34
N LEU A 84 6.53 -8.83 15.16
CA LEU A 84 6.59 -7.50 14.56
C LEU A 84 6.47 -7.51 13.04
N ASN A 85 6.76 -8.65 12.42
CA ASN A 85 6.78 -8.85 10.99
C ASN A 85 5.89 -10.05 10.58
N PRO A 86 4.60 -10.08 10.99
CA PRO A 86 3.78 -11.29 10.93
C PRO A 86 3.55 -11.80 9.50
N SER A 87 3.48 -10.92 8.50
CA SER A 87 3.35 -11.38 7.11
C SER A 87 4.64 -11.94 6.55
N ALA A 88 5.81 -11.47 7.00
CA ALA A 88 7.10 -11.99 6.54
C ALA A 88 7.51 -13.30 7.29
N CYS A 89 7.22 -13.37 8.59
CA CYS A 89 7.61 -14.46 9.48
C CYS A 89 6.42 -14.96 10.30
N PRO A 90 5.37 -15.54 9.67
CA PRO A 90 4.19 -16.02 10.41
C PRO A 90 4.59 -17.21 11.30
N LEU A 91 4.64 -17.00 12.60
CA LEU A 91 5.08 -18.00 13.57
C LEU A 91 4.01 -19.09 13.76
N LEU A 92 4.34 -20.33 13.38
CA LEU A 92 3.49 -21.50 13.58
C LEU A 92 3.81 -22.20 14.90
N TYR A 93 5.10 -22.36 15.21
CA TYR A 93 5.57 -23.02 16.43
C TYR A 93 7.00 -22.56 16.77
N ARG A 94 7.27 -22.42 18.07
CA ARG A 94 8.60 -22.24 18.66
C ARG A 94 8.92 -23.45 19.54
N SER A 95 10.03 -24.13 19.30
CA SER A 95 10.48 -25.25 20.14
C SER A 95 11.03 -24.76 21.48
N LYS A 96 11.06 -25.67 22.48
CA LYS A 96 11.89 -25.46 23.64
C LYS A 96 13.36 -25.63 23.26
N PRO A 97 14.30 -25.10 24.08
CA PRO A 97 15.73 -25.39 23.88
C PRO A 97 15.98 -26.91 23.90
N GLY A 98 16.70 -27.42 22.90
CA GLY A 98 17.02 -28.83 22.74
C GLY A 98 15.91 -29.71 22.16
N GLU A 99 14.70 -29.21 21.98
CA GLU A 99 13.60 -29.98 21.40
C GLU A 99 13.78 -30.15 19.90
N VAL A 100 13.66 -31.38 19.41
CA VAL A 100 13.84 -31.73 17.98
C VAL A 100 12.52 -31.97 17.26
N SER A 101 11.43 -32.18 18.01
CA SER A 101 10.09 -32.43 17.46
C SER A 101 9.29 -31.13 17.31
N ALA A 102 8.17 -31.21 16.56
CA ALA A 102 7.20 -30.12 16.40
C ALA A 102 5.80 -30.60 16.83
N PRO A 103 5.53 -30.69 18.15
CA PRO A 103 4.22 -31.13 18.65
C PRO A 103 3.09 -30.27 18.08
N GLY A 104 2.00 -30.93 17.68
CA GLY A 104 0.85 -30.25 17.08
C GLY A 104 1.02 -29.82 15.60
N LEU A 105 2.24 -29.79 15.08
CA LEU A 105 2.50 -29.62 13.64
C LEU A 105 2.87 -30.93 12.95
N ALA A 106 3.75 -31.73 13.58
CA ALA A 106 4.26 -32.99 13.02
C ALA A 106 4.73 -33.87 14.17
N GLU A 107 3.87 -34.78 14.61
CA GLU A 107 4.16 -35.68 15.71
C GLU A 107 5.31 -36.64 15.36
N GLY A 108 6.19 -36.89 16.31
CA GLY A 108 7.34 -37.78 16.16
C GLY A 108 8.38 -37.33 15.13
N SER A 109 8.35 -36.04 14.75
CA SER A 109 9.33 -35.47 13.83
C SER A 109 10.70 -35.25 14.47
N ASP A 110 11.76 -35.24 13.63
CA ASP A 110 13.10 -34.80 14.01
C ASP A 110 13.61 -33.76 12.99
N ILE A 111 13.58 -32.49 13.39
CA ILE A 111 13.95 -31.37 12.52
C ILE A 111 15.41 -31.45 12.04
N ARG A 112 16.29 -32.21 12.69
CA ARG A 112 17.68 -32.33 12.31
C ARG A 112 17.90 -33.17 11.04
N LYS A 113 16.88 -33.97 10.62
CA LYS A 113 16.99 -34.95 9.52
C LYS A 113 15.92 -34.83 8.45
N GLN A 114 14.87 -34.06 8.68
CA GLN A 114 13.65 -34.10 7.87
C GLN A 114 13.48 -32.91 6.92
N LEU A 115 14.57 -32.22 6.61
CA LEU A 115 14.65 -31.26 5.50
C LEU A 115 15.56 -31.80 4.41
N GLY A 116 15.17 -31.58 3.16
CA GLY A 116 16.02 -32.00 2.04
C GLY A 116 17.38 -31.32 2.00
N LYS A 117 17.49 -30.10 2.58
CA LYS A 117 18.73 -29.34 2.65
C LYS A 117 18.68 -28.25 3.73
N TYR A 118 19.78 -28.12 4.48
CA TYR A 118 19.99 -27.08 5.50
C TYR A 118 21.10 -26.13 5.09
N TRP A 119 20.99 -24.88 5.53
CA TRP A 119 22.08 -23.92 5.53
C TRP A 119 22.69 -23.85 6.93
N HIS A 120 23.98 -24.12 7.05
CA HIS A 120 24.77 -23.83 8.22
C HIS A 120 25.37 -22.44 8.09
N ILE A 121 25.06 -21.55 9.02
CA ILE A 121 25.44 -20.13 9.00
C ILE A 121 26.38 -19.89 10.19
N LYS A 122 27.56 -19.34 9.92
CA LYS A 122 28.56 -18.91 10.91
C LYS A 122 28.89 -17.44 10.71
N ASP A 123 28.90 -16.66 11.79
CA ASP A 123 29.26 -15.24 11.79
C ASP A 123 28.57 -14.45 10.66
N GLY A 124 27.31 -14.72 10.45
CA GLY A 124 26.48 -14.08 9.42
C GLY A 124 26.75 -14.51 7.98
N LYS A 125 27.53 -15.56 7.75
CA LYS A 125 27.84 -16.07 6.40
C LYS A 125 27.37 -17.51 6.24
N LEU A 126 26.88 -17.86 5.04
CA LEU A 126 26.68 -19.26 4.69
C LEU A 126 28.03 -19.96 4.71
N TYR A 127 28.16 -20.93 5.60
CA TYR A 127 29.38 -21.70 5.76
C TYR A 127 29.36 -22.96 4.89
N GLU A 128 28.27 -23.74 4.96
CA GLU A 128 28.07 -24.97 4.18
C GLU A 128 26.60 -25.33 4.03
N GLU A 129 26.30 -26.20 3.08
CA GLU A 129 25.01 -26.87 2.94
C GLU A 129 25.09 -28.29 3.49
N LEU A 130 24.08 -28.69 4.27
CA LEU A 130 24.01 -29.98 4.97
C LEU A 130 22.68 -30.67 4.69
N THR A 131 22.64 -31.99 4.86
CA THR A 131 21.43 -32.81 4.80
C THR A 131 21.05 -33.40 6.15
N ASP A 132 21.94 -33.33 7.14
CA ASP A 132 21.76 -33.87 8.49
C ASP A 132 22.44 -32.98 9.53
N LEU A 133 21.74 -32.60 10.59
CA LEU A 133 22.25 -31.79 11.70
C LEU A 133 22.44 -32.62 12.99
N SER A 134 22.34 -33.95 12.98
CA SER A 134 22.37 -34.81 14.18
C SER A 134 23.70 -34.78 14.92
N SER A 135 24.79 -34.42 14.24
CA SER A 135 26.14 -34.34 14.81
C SER A 135 26.38 -33.06 15.63
N PHE A 136 25.49 -32.08 15.55
CA PHE A 136 25.62 -30.82 16.27
C PHE A 136 25.05 -30.88 17.68
N ASP A 137 25.65 -30.14 18.63
CA ASP A 137 25.06 -29.96 19.97
C ASP A 137 23.74 -29.20 19.86
N TRP A 138 22.67 -29.84 20.29
CA TRP A 138 21.30 -29.34 20.17
C TRP A 138 20.74 -28.72 21.45
N LYS A 139 21.45 -28.91 22.60
CA LYS A 139 20.92 -28.57 23.93
C LYS A 139 20.46 -27.11 24.05
N ASP A 140 21.15 -26.19 23.38
CA ASP A 140 20.88 -24.75 23.42
C ASP A 140 20.18 -24.23 22.14
N MET A 141 19.77 -25.08 21.24
CA MET A 141 19.13 -24.67 19.99
C MET A 141 17.61 -24.59 20.12
N VAL A 142 17.03 -23.50 19.62
CA VAL A 142 15.59 -23.27 19.52
C VAL A 142 15.23 -23.18 18.04
N THR A 143 14.23 -23.97 17.64
CA THR A 143 13.72 -24.03 16.27
C THR A 143 12.44 -23.23 16.15
N PHE A 144 12.40 -22.35 15.16
CA PHE A 144 11.22 -21.60 14.75
C PHE A 144 10.66 -22.17 13.45
N TYR A 145 9.38 -22.54 13.48
CA TYR A 145 8.62 -22.99 12.32
C TYR A 145 7.77 -21.81 11.84
N LEU A 146 8.13 -21.26 10.69
CA LEU A 146 7.48 -20.09 10.12
C LEU A 146 6.70 -20.51 8.88
N GLY A 147 5.48 -20.03 8.71
CA GLY A 147 4.65 -20.39 7.58
C GLY A 147 5.27 -20.07 6.22
N CYS A 148 4.82 -20.77 5.20
CA CYS A 148 5.31 -20.66 3.84
C CYS A 148 4.16 -20.46 2.84
N SER A 149 4.39 -19.69 1.78
CA SER A 149 3.41 -19.47 0.72
C SER A 149 3.00 -20.75 -0.04
N PHE A 150 3.75 -21.85 0.11
CA PHE A 150 3.36 -23.14 -0.46
C PHE A 150 2.09 -23.71 0.19
N GLY A 151 1.76 -23.30 1.42
CA GLY A 151 0.52 -23.66 2.10
C GLY A 151 -0.75 -23.00 1.54
N MET A 152 -0.64 -22.06 0.57
CA MET A 152 -1.80 -21.45 -0.08
C MET A 152 -2.06 -21.96 -1.51
N GLU A 153 -1.29 -22.92 -2.01
CA GLU A 153 -1.33 -23.34 -3.41
C GLU A 153 -2.66 -23.95 -3.82
N ASP A 154 -3.29 -24.75 -2.95
CA ASP A 154 -4.61 -25.32 -3.18
C ASP A 154 -5.70 -24.23 -3.25
N ALA A 155 -5.63 -23.20 -2.42
CA ALA A 155 -6.56 -22.06 -2.48
C ALA A 155 -6.37 -21.26 -3.78
N LEU A 156 -5.13 -21.04 -4.20
CA LEU A 156 -4.82 -20.38 -5.48
C LEU A 156 -5.27 -21.22 -6.68
N GLN A 157 -5.13 -22.54 -6.60
CA GLN A 157 -5.62 -23.46 -7.64
C GLN A 157 -7.15 -23.45 -7.72
N ALA A 158 -7.85 -23.50 -6.58
CA ALA A 158 -9.30 -23.42 -6.53
C ALA A 158 -9.84 -22.09 -7.09
N ALA A 159 -9.10 -20.99 -6.88
CA ALA A 159 -9.43 -19.68 -7.43
C ALA A 159 -9.05 -19.52 -8.93
N GLY A 160 -8.44 -20.54 -9.56
CA GLY A 160 -8.03 -20.50 -10.97
C GLY A 160 -6.83 -19.59 -11.27
N VAL A 161 -6.07 -19.20 -10.23
CA VAL A 161 -4.96 -18.24 -10.35
C VAL A 161 -3.57 -18.87 -10.17
N LEU A 162 -3.51 -20.18 -9.87
CA LEU A 162 -2.24 -20.86 -9.67
C LEU A 162 -1.58 -21.20 -11.02
N LYS A 163 -0.41 -20.59 -11.26
CA LYS A 163 0.52 -21.05 -12.30
C LYS A 163 1.69 -21.72 -11.60
N LEU A 164 1.78 -23.03 -11.71
CA LEU A 164 2.93 -23.78 -11.21
C LEU A 164 4.19 -23.37 -11.99
N PRO A 165 5.34 -23.17 -11.34
CA PRO A 165 6.62 -23.06 -12.03
C PRO A 165 6.86 -24.28 -12.92
N ALA A 166 7.68 -24.12 -13.94
CA ALA A 166 8.11 -25.26 -14.76
C ALA A 166 8.78 -26.32 -13.86
N LYS A 167 8.71 -27.59 -14.27
CA LYS A 167 9.30 -28.72 -13.52
C LYS A 167 10.73 -28.39 -13.09
N ASN A 168 11.04 -28.56 -11.81
CA ASN A 168 12.31 -28.27 -11.16
C ASN A 168 12.69 -26.78 -11.04
N LYS A 169 11.75 -25.84 -11.23
CA LYS A 169 11.94 -24.41 -10.97
C LYS A 169 11.28 -23.99 -9.67
N ASN A 170 11.86 -22.96 -9.03
CA ASN A 170 11.35 -22.36 -7.81
C ASN A 170 10.71 -20.99 -8.10
N VAL A 171 9.88 -20.51 -7.19
CA VAL A 171 9.23 -19.19 -7.27
C VAL A 171 10.29 -18.08 -7.28
N SER A 172 10.09 -17.05 -8.11
CA SER A 172 10.95 -15.87 -8.14
C SER A 172 10.89 -15.12 -6.81
N MET A 173 12.02 -14.78 -6.21
CA MET A 173 12.11 -14.07 -4.94
C MET A 173 13.09 -12.91 -5.03
N TYR A 174 12.74 -11.78 -4.39
CA TYR A 174 13.48 -10.52 -4.46
C TYR A 174 13.63 -9.90 -3.08
N ILE A 175 14.75 -9.26 -2.84
CA ILE A 175 14.98 -8.40 -1.67
C ILE A 175 14.36 -7.03 -1.99
N SER A 176 13.27 -6.68 -1.30
CA SER A 176 12.61 -5.41 -1.49
C SER A 176 13.28 -4.27 -0.70
N ASN A 177 12.82 -3.03 -0.90
CA ASN A 177 13.20 -1.88 -0.07
C ASN A 177 12.31 -1.73 1.19
N ILE A 178 11.40 -2.67 1.47
CA ILE A 178 10.51 -2.65 2.63
C ILE A 178 11.28 -3.04 3.88
N PRO A 179 11.57 -2.12 4.82
CA PRO A 179 12.32 -2.45 6.02
C PRO A 179 11.44 -3.24 7.00
N CYS A 180 11.93 -4.37 7.47
CA CYS A 180 11.31 -5.09 8.58
C CYS A 180 11.56 -4.36 9.90
N ASN A 181 10.63 -4.52 10.86
CA ASN A 181 10.82 -4.04 12.22
C ASN A 181 11.96 -4.79 12.90
N LYS A 182 12.89 -4.05 13.47
CA LYS A 182 14.06 -4.61 14.18
C LYS A 182 13.66 -5.17 15.56
N SER A 183 14.29 -6.29 15.97
CA SER A 183 14.26 -6.78 17.34
C SER A 183 15.60 -7.38 17.72
N GLY A 184 16.20 -6.94 18.82
CA GLY A 184 17.53 -7.35 19.21
C GLY A 184 18.56 -7.23 18.07
N PRO A 185 19.31 -8.30 17.76
CA PRO A 185 20.28 -8.31 16.65
C PRO A 185 19.63 -8.52 15.28
N PHE A 186 18.32 -8.83 15.19
CA PHE A 186 17.64 -9.18 13.96
C PHE A 186 17.11 -7.95 13.23
N SER A 187 17.59 -7.74 12.01
CA SER A 187 17.08 -6.69 11.13
C SER A 187 17.36 -7.05 9.66
N THR A 188 16.41 -6.78 8.76
CA THR A 188 16.57 -7.00 7.32
C THR A 188 15.47 -6.27 6.57
N ASN A 189 15.64 -6.15 5.24
CA ASN A 189 14.53 -5.84 4.36
C ASN A 189 13.72 -7.10 4.06
N MET A 190 12.43 -6.93 3.84
CA MET A 190 11.51 -8.02 3.50
C MET A 190 11.92 -8.66 2.18
N VAL A 191 12.01 -9.98 2.14
CA VAL A 191 12.03 -10.74 0.89
C VAL A 191 10.59 -10.95 0.45
N VAL A 192 10.34 -10.78 -0.85
CA VAL A 192 9.03 -11.02 -1.46
C VAL A 192 9.12 -12.08 -2.54
N SER A 193 8.10 -12.93 -2.64
CA SER A 193 7.91 -13.87 -3.74
C SER A 193 6.93 -13.29 -4.76
N MET A 194 7.24 -13.40 -6.06
CA MET A 194 6.41 -12.85 -7.12
C MET A 194 5.59 -13.92 -7.81
N ARG A 195 4.34 -13.56 -8.15
CA ARG A 195 3.49 -14.31 -9.08
C ARG A 195 2.97 -13.38 -10.16
N SER A 196 2.96 -13.86 -11.41
CA SER A 196 2.36 -13.14 -12.55
C SER A 196 0.90 -13.57 -12.69
N VAL A 197 -0.03 -12.63 -12.62
CA VAL A 197 -1.47 -12.89 -12.50
C VAL A 197 -2.25 -12.06 -13.54
N PRO A 198 -3.16 -12.64 -14.31
CA PRO A 198 -4.06 -11.87 -15.17
C PRO A 198 -4.82 -10.79 -14.36
N GLY A 199 -4.90 -9.56 -14.90
CA GLY A 199 -5.47 -8.43 -14.19
C GLY A 199 -6.91 -8.66 -13.70
N ASN A 200 -7.72 -9.41 -14.46
CA ASN A 200 -9.10 -9.77 -14.11
C ASN A 200 -9.20 -10.80 -12.97
N LEU A 201 -8.11 -11.47 -12.59
CA LEU A 201 -8.07 -12.45 -11.51
C LEU A 201 -7.49 -11.91 -10.20
N LEU A 202 -7.05 -10.65 -10.15
CA LEU A 202 -6.47 -10.04 -8.94
C LEU A 202 -7.42 -10.05 -7.75
N GLN A 203 -8.72 -9.80 -7.97
CA GLN A 203 -9.74 -9.87 -6.93
C GLN A 203 -9.86 -11.29 -6.36
N ALA A 204 -9.95 -12.30 -7.23
CA ALA A 204 -10.05 -13.70 -6.82
C ALA A 204 -8.80 -14.16 -6.06
N LEU A 205 -7.61 -13.77 -6.54
CA LEU A 205 -6.35 -14.06 -5.85
C LEU A 205 -6.34 -13.46 -4.44
N PHE A 206 -6.71 -12.19 -4.31
CA PHE A 206 -6.70 -11.53 -3.01
C PHE A 206 -7.70 -12.17 -2.05
N GLU A 207 -8.94 -12.46 -2.51
CA GLU A 207 -9.97 -13.14 -1.73
C GLU A 207 -9.54 -14.55 -1.29
N ALA A 208 -8.82 -15.28 -2.14
CA ALA A 208 -8.33 -16.62 -1.82
C ALA A 208 -7.23 -16.63 -0.75
N THR A 209 -6.46 -15.55 -0.61
CA THR A 209 -5.24 -15.55 0.22
C THR A 209 -5.30 -14.67 1.47
N TYR A 210 -6.16 -13.64 1.52
CA TYR A 210 -6.09 -12.61 2.57
C TYR A 210 -6.34 -13.12 3.99
N LEU A 211 -6.98 -14.27 4.16
CA LEU A 211 -7.21 -14.93 5.46
C LEU A 211 -6.14 -15.98 5.82
N LEU A 212 -5.24 -16.34 4.90
CA LEU A 212 -4.24 -17.39 5.10
C LEU A 212 -2.99 -16.84 5.79
N ASP A 213 -3.15 -16.23 6.98
CA ASP A 213 -2.06 -15.58 7.70
C ASP A 213 -0.90 -16.53 8.00
N SER A 214 -1.18 -17.81 8.27
CA SER A 214 -0.18 -18.87 8.45
C SER A 214 0.67 -19.16 7.20
N SER A 215 0.27 -18.62 6.03
CA SER A 215 0.98 -18.78 4.75
C SER A 215 1.30 -17.42 4.11
N HIS A 216 1.64 -16.42 4.94
CA HIS A 216 1.93 -15.02 4.60
C HIS A 216 0.69 -14.14 4.31
N GLY A 217 -0.50 -14.72 4.13
CA GLY A 217 -1.75 -14.00 3.91
C GLY A 217 -1.84 -13.26 2.58
N ALA A 218 -2.36 -12.03 2.64
CA ALA A 218 -2.57 -11.20 1.46
C ALA A 218 -1.26 -10.74 0.80
N PRO A 219 -1.30 -10.40 -0.50
CA PRO A 219 -0.20 -9.70 -1.15
C PRO A 219 0.21 -8.43 -0.40
N VAL A 220 1.51 -8.18 -0.33
CA VAL A 220 2.07 -6.95 0.26
C VAL A 220 2.26 -5.85 -0.78
N HIS A 221 2.28 -6.21 -2.08
CA HIS A 221 2.32 -5.26 -3.18
C HIS A 221 1.70 -5.87 -4.45
N ILE A 222 0.99 -5.05 -5.23
CA ILE A 222 0.40 -5.39 -6.52
C ILE A 222 0.74 -4.26 -7.49
N GLY A 223 1.39 -4.57 -8.61
CA GLY A 223 1.73 -3.60 -9.65
C GLY A 223 3.23 -3.40 -9.85
N ASP A 224 3.66 -2.16 -10.06
CA ASP A 224 5.04 -1.84 -10.45
C ASP A 224 6.06 -2.29 -9.40
N PRO A 225 7.00 -3.19 -9.75
CA PRO A 225 8.04 -3.66 -8.84
C PRO A 225 8.97 -2.55 -8.35
N LYS A 226 9.12 -1.46 -9.08
CA LYS A 226 9.96 -0.31 -8.70
C LYS A 226 9.46 0.35 -7.42
N ASP A 227 8.15 0.34 -7.15
CA ASP A 227 7.55 0.89 -5.93
C ASP A 227 8.02 0.18 -4.65
N ILE A 228 8.56 -1.05 -4.78
CA ILE A 228 9.17 -1.83 -3.69
C ILE A 228 10.67 -2.08 -3.90
N GLY A 229 11.32 -1.25 -4.73
CA GLY A 229 12.77 -1.25 -4.93
C GLY A 229 13.32 -2.35 -5.85
N ILE A 230 12.47 -3.02 -6.63
CA ILE A 230 12.88 -4.07 -7.59
C ILE A 230 13.00 -3.42 -8.97
N GLY A 231 14.22 -3.12 -9.39
CA GLY A 231 14.48 -2.44 -10.65
C GLY A 231 14.31 -3.32 -11.90
N ASP A 232 14.58 -4.64 -11.76
CA ASP A 232 14.52 -5.60 -12.86
C ASP A 232 14.03 -6.97 -12.35
N ILE A 233 12.83 -7.36 -12.73
CA ILE A 233 12.25 -8.65 -12.32
C ILE A 233 12.92 -9.88 -12.95
N GLN A 234 13.78 -9.71 -13.95
CA GLN A 234 14.57 -10.81 -14.50
C GLN A 234 15.81 -11.11 -13.65
N LYS A 235 16.20 -10.20 -12.75
CA LYS A 235 17.32 -10.38 -11.80
C LYS A 235 16.79 -10.79 -10.44
N VAL A 236 16.56 -12.10 -10.27
CA VAL A 236 16.10 -12.66 -9.00
C VAL A 236 17.24 -12.75 -7.99
N ASP A 237 16.95 -12.50 -6.71
CA ASP A 237 17.88 -12.78 -5.61
C ASP A 237 17.89 -14.26 -5.24
N PHE A 238 16.71 -14.93 -5.35
CA PHE A 238 16.55 -16.37 -5.09
C PHE A 238 15.50 -16.95 -6.05
N GLY A 239 15.59 -18.26 -6.29
CA GLY A 239 14.68 -18.98 -7.18
C GLY A 239 14.96 -18.72 -8.65
N ASP A 240 13.94 -18.85 -9.48
CA ASP A 240 14.01 -18.73 -10.93
C ASP A 240 13.17 -17.57 -11.44
N ALA A 241 13.66 -16.82 -12.44
CA ALA A 241 12.92 -15.70 -13.01
C ALA A 241 11.62 -16.14 -13.68
N THR A 242 10.57 -15.37 -13.46
CA THR A 242 9.25 -15.57 -14.06
C THR A 242 8.93 -14.41 -15.00
N ALA A 243 8.57 -14.70 -16.23
CA ALA A 243 8.10 -13.70 -17.18
C ALA A 243 6.70 -13.19 -16.79
N VAL A 244 6.46 -11.90 -16.97
CA VAL A 244 5.15 -11.26 -16.84
C VAL A 244 4.63 -10.95 -18.24
N ALA A 245 3.48 -11.50 -18.61
CA ALA A 245 2.85 -11.24 -19.90
C ALA A 245 2.17 -9.85 -19.90
N GLU A 246 1.89 -9.30 -21.06
CA GLU A 246 1.35 -7.93 -21.23
C GLU A 246 0.04 -7.70 -20.46
N ASN A 247 -0.84 -8.69 -20.44
CA ASN A 247 -2.13 -8.65 -19.72
C ASN A 247 -2.05 -9.11 -18.26
N GLU A 248 -0.85 -9.39 -17.75
CA GLU A 248 -0.60 -9.82 -16.39
C GLU A 248 -0.05 -8.70 -15.52
N VAL A 249 -0.22 -8.87 -14.23
CA VAL A 249 0.24 -7.94 -13.19
C VAL A 249 1.15 -8.71 -12.24
N PRO A 250 2.34 -8.21 -11.93
CA PRO A 250 3.17 -8.80 -10.89
C PRO A 250 2.54 -8.58 -9.52
N VAL A 251 2.41 -9.66 -8.76
CA VAL A 251 1.85 -9.67 -7.40
C VAL A 251 2.89 -10.23 -6.46
N PHE A 252 3.17 -9.48 -5.39
CA PHE A 252 4.24 -9.79 -4.45
C PHE A 252 3.66 -10.17 -3.09
N PHE A 253 4.06 -11.34 -2.60
CA PHE A 253 3.76 -11.83 -1.26
C PHE A 253 5.01 -11.75 -0.39
N ALA A 254 4.85 -11.50 0.90
CA ALA A 254 5.94 -11.67 1.84
C ALA A 254 6.47 -13.12 1.78
N CYS A 255 7.75 -13.32 2.03
CA CYS A 255 8.42 -14.61 1.91
C CYS A 255 9.22 -14.95 3.16
N GLY A 256 9.13 -16.20 3.61
CA GLY A 256 9.83 -16.70 4.79
C GLY A 256 11.36 -16.70 4.70
N VAL A 257 11.95 -16.56 3.51
CA VAL A 257 13.38 -16.28 3.34
C VAL A 257 13.80 -15.00 4.08
N THR A 258 12.86 -14.12 4.42
CA THR A 258 13.09 -12.97 5.31
C THR A 258 13.66 -13.41 6.66
N GLY A 259 13.11 -14.48 7.26
CA GLY A 259 13.63 -15.06 8.51
C GLY A 259 15.07 -15.53 8.37
N ASN A 260 15.41 -16.22 7.27
CA ASN A 260 16.78 -16.67 6.99
C ASN A 260 17.76 -15.50 6.86
N ARG A 261 17.33 -14.41 6.23
CA ARG A 261 18.13 -13.19 6.15
C ARG A 261 18.29 -12.51 7.50
N ALA A 262 17.24 -12.49 8.32
CA ALA A 262 17.30 -11.90 9.66
C ALA A 262 18.31 -12.64 10.55
N ILE A 263 18.29 -13.98 10.59
CA ILE A 263 19.29 -14.74 11.36
C ILE A 263 20.70 -14.59 10.81
N LYS A 264 20.86 -14.46 9.50
CA LYS A 264 22.14 -14.17 8.87
C LYS A 264 22.67 -12.79 9.25
N SER A 265 21.80 -11.76 9.26
CA SER A 265 22.18 -10.39 9.63
C SER A 265 22.57 -10.24 11.10
N ALA A 266 22.14 -11.15 11.95
CA ALA A 266 22.44 -11.13 13.39
C ALA A 266 23.92 -11.47 13.72
N GLY A 267 24.71 -11.98 12.75
CA GLY A 267 26.12 -12.27 12.93
C GLY A 267 26.41 -13.31 14.03
N LEU A 268 25.48 -14.25 14.27
CA LEU A 268 25.61 -15.27 15.31
C LEU A 268 26.77 -16.22 15.00
N PRO A 269 27.54 -16.69 16.01
CA PRO A 269 28.63 -17.64 15.81
C PRO A 269 28.18 -18.92 15.10
N GLN A 270 26.94 -19.36 15.39
CA GLN A 270 26.33 -20.51 14.76
C GLN A 270 24.81 -20.40 14.78
N CYS A 271 24.19 -20.66 13.63
CA CYS A 271 22.74 -20.86 13.47
C CYS A 271 22.48 -21.69 12.22
N PHE A 272 21.26 -22.19 12.07
CA PHE A 272 20.88 -22.99 10.90
C PHE A 272 19.55 -22.51 10.34
N SER A 273 19.32 -22.80 9.06
CA SER A 273 18.01 -22.63 8.40
C SER A 273 17.80 -23.72 7.35
N HIS A 274 16.57 -23.81 6.85
CA HIS A 274 16.34 -24.54 5.60
C HIS A 274 17.04 -23.83 4.43
N ALA A 275 17.47 -24.56 3.43
CA ALA A 275 17.84 -23.98 2.14
C ALA A 275 16.57 -23.55 1.38
N PRO A 276 16.60 -22.42 0.61
CA PRO A 276 15.45 -21.94 -0.13
C PRO A 276 14.78 -23.04 -0.97
N GLY A 277 13.43 -23.16 -0.83
CA GLY A 277 12.65 -24.19 -1.50
C GLY A 277 12.54 -25.53 -0.78
N HIS A 278 13.34 -25.81 0.26
CA HIS A 278 13.32 -27.08 1.02
C HIS A 278 12.58 -26.90 2.35
N MET A 279 11.24 -26.84 2.29
CA MET A 279 10.40 -26.59 3.46
C MET A 279 10.21 -27.82 4.34
N PHE A 280 9.92 -27.61 5.61
CA PHE A 280 9.42 -28.66 6.51
C PHE A 280 7.92 -28.86 6.26
N ILE A 281 7.51 -30.08 5.89
CA ILE A 281 6.11 -30.39 5.60
C ILE A 281 5.43 -30.88 6.88
N CYS A 282 4.36 -30.17 7.30
CA CYS A 282 3.58 -30.46 8.49
C CYS A 282 2.48 -31.51 8.23
N ASP A 283 2.05 -32.25 9.26
CA ASP A 283 0.90 -33.16 9.18
C ASP A 283 -0.44 -32.42 9.18
N VAL A 284 -0.44 -31.18 9.70
CA VAL A 284 -1.62 -30.31 9.80
C VAL A 284 -1.89 -29.63 8.46
N THR A 285 -3.14 -29.65 8.02
CA THR A 285 -3.56 -28.91 6.83
C THR A 285 -3.69 -27.41 7.14
N THR A 286 -3.57 -26.56 6.11
CA THR A 286 -3.80 -25.12 6.22
C THR A 286 -5.18 -24.82 6.82
N ALA A 287 -6.23 -25.54 6.38
CA ALA A 287 -7.59 -25.37 6.89
C ALA A 287 -7.72 -25.71 8.37
N GLN A 288 -7.16 -26.85 8.80
CA GLN A 288 -7.17 -27.24 10.23
C GLN A 288 -6.43 -26.24 11.14
N PHE A 289 -5.31 -25.71 10.64
CA PHE A 289 -4.57 -24.70 11.41
C PHE A 289 -5.35 -23.38 11.50
N GLN A 290 -5.96 -22.95 10.40
CA GLN A 290 -6.76 -21.73 10.34
C GLN A 290 -8.03 -21.80 11.20
N GLU A 291 -8.64 -22.98 11.32
CA GLU A 291 -9.79 -23.18 12.22
C GLU A 291 -9.41 -22.92 13.69
N LYS A 292 -8.21 -23.35 14.10
CA LYS A 292 -7.67 -23.12 15.45
C LYS A 292 -7.13 -21.71 15.64
N HIS A 293 -6.66 -21.08 14.58
CA HIS A 293 -6.05 -19.75 14.57
C HIS A 293 -6.71 -18.86 13.50
N PRO A 294 -7.97 -18.41 13.72
CA PRO A 294 -8.71 -17.64 12.73
C PRO A 294 -8.07 -16.28 12.48
N SER A 295 -8.07 -15.85 11.22
CA SER A 295 -7.57 -14.55 10.81
C SER A 295 -8.39 -13.41 11.46
N PRO A 296 -7.76 -12.35 11.98
CA PRO A 296 -8.45 -11.17 12.49
C PRO A 296 -9.19 -10.40 11.39
N TYR A 297 -8.94 -10.70 10.12
CA TYR A 297 -9.56 -10.05 8.97
C TYR A 297 -10.84 -10.75 8.47
N LYS A 298 -11.33 -11.78 9.18
CA LYS A 298 -12.44 -12.64 8.77
C LYS A 298 -13.71 -11.86 8.41
N GLU A 299 -14.03 -10.81 9.14
CA GLU A 299 -15.25 -10.01 8.95
C GLU A 299 -15.11 -8.95 7.82
N HIS A 300 -13.94 -8.83 7.20
CA HIS A 300 -13.63 -7.81 6.21
C HIS A 300 -13.56 -8.40 4.80
N GLN A 301 -14.51 -8.07 3.94
CA GLN A 301 -14.47 -8.46 2.53
C GLN A 301 -13.60 -7.49 1.73
N PRO A 302 -12.48 -7.95 1.13
CA PRO A 302 -11.56 -7.08 0.40
C PRO A 302 -12.11 -6.70 -0.98
N ARG A 303 -11.66 -5.54 -1.46
CA ARG A 303 -11.81 -5.08 -2.84
C ARG A 303 -10.47 -4.57 -3.34
N VAL A 304 -9.99 -5.10 -4.46
CA VAL A 304 -8.81 -4.62 -5.17
C VAL A 304 -9.23 -3.51 -6.12
N VAL A 305 -8.50 -2.41 -6.11
CA VAL A 305 -8.78 -1.22 -6.93
C VAL A 305 -7.52 -0.84 -7.69
N GLN A 306 -7.62 -0.73 -9.01
CA GLN A 306 -6.57 -0.14 -9.83
C GLN A 306 -6.62 1.37 -9.69
N ILE A 307 -5.50 1.97 -9.27
CA ILE A 307 -5.37 3.42 -9.06
C ILE A 307 -4.85 4.08 -10.33
N SER A 308 -3.83 3.50 -10.96
CA SER A 308 -3.18 4.04 -12.16
C SER A 308 -2.90 2.91 -13.16
N GLU A 309 -2.86 3.25 -14.45
CA GLU A 309 -2.56 2.32 -15.53
C GLU A 309 -1.10 2.35 -15.95
N ASN A 310 -0.45 3.49 -15.83
CA ASN A 310 0.94 3.67 -16.19
C ASN A 310 1.62 4.67 -15.22
N PRO A 311 2.48 4.18 -14.30
CA PRO A 311 2.73 2.78 -13.98
C PRO A 311 1.50 2.07 -13.39
N LYS A 312 1.42 0.75 -13.53
CA LYS A 312 0.31 -0.03 -12.96
C LYS A 312 0.39 -0.02 -11.43
N ARG A 313 -0.53 0.69 -10.78
CA ARG A 313 -0.64 0.79 -9.32
C ARG A 313 -1.99 0.33 -8.83
N PHE A 314 -1.98 -0.39 -7.72
CA PHE A 314 -3.18 -0.95 -7.09
C PHE A 314 -3.21 -0.63 -5.59
N SER A 315 -4.43 -0.63 -5.05
CA SER A 315 -4.64 -0.61 -3.61
C SER A 315 -5.80 -1.53 -3.23
N VAL A 316 -5.97 -1.75 -1.94
CA VAL A 316 -7.01 -2.65 -1.42
C VAL A 316 -7.72 -1.98 -0.26
N LEU A 317 -9.03 -2.15 -0.19
CA LEU A 317 -9.85 -1.71 0.94
C LEU A 317 -11.00 -2.70 1.15
N SER A 318 -11.77 -2.55 2.24
CA SER A 318 -12.96 -3.38 2.44
C SER A 318 -14.13 -2.90 1.56
N LYS A 319 -15.04 -3.81 1.21
CA LYS A 319 -16.29 -3.45 0.50
C LYS A 319 -17.11 -2.41 1.29
N THR A 320 -17.11 -2.51 2.63
CA THR A 320 -17.77 -1.53 3.51
C THR A 320 -17.14 -0.13 3.39
N ALA A 321 -15.79 -0.04 3.48
CA ALA A 321 -15.11 1.24 3.30
C ALA A 321 -15.36 1.82 1.90
N ASN A 322 -15.37 0.97 0.86
CA ASN A 322 -15.71 1.40 -0.49
C ASN A 322 -17.13 1.97 -0.59
N ALA A 323 -18.13 1.31 0.03
CA ALA A 323 -19.50 1.80 0.02
C ALA A 323 -19.64 3.16 0.73
N LYS A 324 -18.93 3.36 1.84
CA LYS A 324 -18.86 4.66 2.54
C LYS A 324 -18.30 5.75 1.63
N ILE A 325 -17.19 5.48 0.94
CA ILE A 325 -16.55 6.45 0.03
C ILE A 325 -17.44 6.74 -1.19
N THR A 326 -18.12 5.74 -1.75
CA THR A 326 -19.11 5.96 -2.82
C THR A 326 -20.24 6.89 -2.36
N HIS A 327 -20.71 6.73 -1.12
CA HIS A 327 -21.73 7.60 -0.58
C HIS A 327 -21.23 9.04 -0.33
N LEU A 328 -19.95 9.22 0.03
CA LEU A 328 -19.32 10.55 0.09
C LEU A 328 -19.31 11.20 -1.30
N GLU A 329 -18.86 10.48 -2.35
CA GLU A 329 -18.83 10.97 -3.74
C GLU A 329 -20.23 11.41 -4.21
N GLU A 330 -21.25 10.61 -3.96
CA GLU A 330 -22.65 10.97 -4.28
C GLU A 330 -23.15 12.19 -3.51
N SER A 331 -22.72 12.34 -2.24
CA SER A 331 -23.19 13.41 -1.36
C SER A 331 -22.62 14.77 -1.73
N ILE A 332 -21.37 14.84 -2.19
CA ILE A 332 -20.75 16.12 -2.62
C ILE A 332 -21.27 16.61 -3.98
N LEU A 333 -21.92 15.76 -4.76
CA LEU A 333 -22.53 16.09 -6.05
C LEU A 333 -23.92 16.76 -5.91
N TYR A 334 -24.30 17.17 -4.70
CA TYR A 334 -25.50 17.99 -4.52
C TYR A 334 -25.28 19.37 -5.13
N ASP A 335 -25.90 19.62 -6.30
CA ASP A 335 -25.71 20.80 -7.13
C ASP A 335 -26.58 21.97 -6.63
N ILE A 336 -26.19 22.54 -5.50
CA ILE A 336 -26.90 23.67 -4.86
C ILE A 336 -26.84 24.92 -5.76
N GLY A 337 -25.71 25.16 -6.40
CA GLY A 337 -25.48 26.30 -7.32
C GLY A 337 -26.09 26.12 -8.70
N LYS A 338 -26.67 24.95 -9.02
CA LYS A 338 -27.23 24.61 -10.35
C LYS A 338 -26.22 24.82 -11.49
N ARG A 339 -24.96 24.49 -11.25
CA ARG A 339 -23.84 24.64 -12.21
C ARG A 339 -23.69 23.44 -13.16
N GLY A 340 -24.48 22.36 -12.96
CA GLY A 340 -24.38 21.15 -13.78
C GLY A 340 -23.27 20.19 -13.31
N VAL A 341 -22.81 20.31 -12.06
CA VAL A 341 -21.65 19.59 -11.50
C VAL A 341 -21.73 18.06 -11.65
N ARG A 342 -22.93 17.48 -11.66
CA ARG A 342 -23.12 16.04 -11.90
C ARG A 342 -22.60 15.57 -13.25
N HIS A 343 -22.56 16.45 -14.25
CA HIS A 343 -21.98 16.15 -15.56
C HIS A 343 -20.45 16.20 -15.55
N LEU A 344 -19.85 16.83 -14.55
CA LEU A 344 -18.39 16.94 -14.38
C LEU A 344 -17.81 15.82 -13.54
N CYS A 345 -18.64 14.97 -12.95
CA CYS A 345 -18.20 13.86 -12.09
C CYS A 345 -17.47 12.79 -12.88
N VAL A 346 -16.25 12.49 -12.49
CA VAL A 346 -15.52 11.30 -12.93
C VAL A 346 -15.69 10.23 -11.86
N LYS A 347 -16.53 9.24 -12.16
CA LYS A 347 -16.91 8.20 -11.20
C LYS A 347 -15.71 7.45 -10.62
N ASN A 348 -15.68 7.29 -9.31
CA ASN A 348 -14.61 6.67 -8.50
C ASN A 348 -13.31 7.49 -8.43
N ASP A 349 -13.23 8.71 -8.96
CA ASP A 349 -12.01 9.51 -8.83
C ASP A 349 -11.81 10.00 -7.39
N LEU A 350 -12.88 10.22 -6.59
CA LEU A 350 -12.74 10.43 -5.15
C LEU A 350 -12.09 9.22 -4.47
N LEU A 351 -12.52 7.99 -4.80
CA LEU A 351 -11.91 6.78 -4.25
C LEU A 351 -10.42 6.67 -4.61
N LYS A 352 -10.09 6.86 -5.89
CA LYS A 352 -8.69 6.79 -6.36
C LYS A 352 -7.82 7.88 -5.71
N CYS A 353 -8.32 9.10 -5.63
CA CYS A 353 -7.69 10.22 -4.93
C CYS A 353 -7.36 9.85 -3.47
N LEU A 354 -8.33 9.33 -2.71
CA LEU A 354 -8.12 8.90 -1.34
C LEU A 354 -7.05 7.81 -1.20
N LEU A 355 -7.06 6.82 -2.10
CA LEU A 355 -6.09 5.73 -2.10
C LEU A 355 -4.67 6.22 -2.43
N VAL A 356 -4.54 7.14 -3.37
CA VAL A 356 -3.25 7.76 -3.72
C VAL A 356 -2.74 8.65 -2.59
N LEU A 357 -3.57 9.53 -2.03
CA LEU A 357 -3.21 10.40 -0.90
C LEU A 357 -2.77 9.59 0.33
N ASN A 358 -3.40 8.43 0.55
CA ASN A 358 -2.99 7.54 1.65
C ASN A 358 -1.61 6.91 1.39
N GLN A 359 -1.24 6.65 0.15
CA GLN A 359 0.07 6.09 -0.23
C GLN A 359 1.15 7.17 -0.34
N ALA A 360 0.79 8.40 -0.71
CA ALA A 360 1.71 9.53 -0.80
C ALA A 360 2.35 9.88 0.54
N TYR A 361 3.56 10.44 0.52
CA TYR A 361 4.29 10.86 1.70
C TYR A 361 4.44 12.38 1.81
N SER A 362 4.70 13.06 0.69
CA SER A 362 4.92 14.51 0.61
C SER A 362 3.92 15.15 -0.34
N ILE A 363 3.01 15.95 0.19
CA ILE A 363 1.88 16.51 -0.56
C ILE A 363 1.97 18.05 -0.60
N GLY A 364 1.88 18.61 -1.82
CA GLY A 364 1.69 20.04 -2.05
C GLY A 364 0.23 20.35 -2.32
N ILE A 365 -0.39 21.21 -1.51
CA ILE A 365 -1.78 21.63 -1.69
C ILE A 365 -1.81 23.08 -2.18
N THR A 366 -2.53 23.35 -3.26
CA THR A 366 -2.74 24.71 -3.79
C THR A 366 -4.21 25.05 -3.86
N PHE A 367 -4.53 26.32 -3.63
CA PHE A 367 -5.87 26.90 -3.73
C PHE A 367 -5.79 28.38 -4.01
N GLY A 368 -6.92 29.02 -4.19
CA GLY A 368 -7.06 30.46 -4.33
C GLY A 368 -7.69 30.90 -5.64
N PHE A 369 -8.75 31.64 -5.48
CA PHE A 369 -9.49 32.27 -6.57
C PHE A 369 -9.68 33.75 -6.27
N PRO A 370 -9.33 34.68 -7.19
CA PRO A 370 -9.55 36.09 -6.98
C PRO A 370 -11.04 36.46 -7.12
N VAL A 371 -11.51 37.32 -6.24
CA VAL A 371 -12.87 37.86 -6.24
C VAL A 371 -12.84 39.38 -6.17
N ILE A 372 -13.72 40.05 -6.90
CA ILE A 372 -13.96 41.49 -6.74
C ILE A 372 -15.15 41.65 -5.80
N GLY A 373 -14.91 42.38 -4.71
CA GLY A 373 -15.93 42.73 -3.75
C GLY A 373 -16.98 43.71 -4.29
N ASP A 374 -18.02 43.92 -3.53
CA ASP A 374 -19.07 44.91 -3.78
C ASP A 374 -18.55 46.37 -3.66
N ASP A 375 -17.36 46.57 -3.11
CA ASP A 375 -16.61 47.81 -3.01
C ASP A 375 -15.51 47.98 -4.08
N ASP A 376 -15.53 47.16 -5.11
CA ASP A 376 -14.51 47.08 -6.20
C ASP A 376 -13.10 46.72 -5.70
N GLN A 377 -12.95 46.25 -4.45
CA GLN A 377 -11.65 45.78 -3.95
C GLN A 377 -11.43 44.31 -4.30
N MET A 378 -10.17 43.98 -4.64
CA MET A 378 -9.74 42.59 -4.88
C MET A 378 -9.54 41.86 -3.57
N ALA A 379 -10.07 40.64 -3.49
CA ALA A 379 -9.90 39.74 -2.34
C ALA A 379 -9.71 38.29 -2.80
N GLU A 380 -9.49 37.39 -1.87
CA GLU A 380 -9.59 35.94 -2.05
C GLU A 380 -11.03 35.46 -1.81
N GLU A 381 -11.35 34.32 -2.46
CA GLU A 381 -12.62 33.64 -2.28
C GLU A 381 -12.67 32.78 -1.03
N THR A 382 -13.86 32.67 -0.41
CA THR A 382 -14.09 31.80 0.75
C THR A 382 -14.16 30.31 0.40
N ASP A 383 -14.36 29.94 -0.86
CA ASP A 383 -14.26 28.53 -1.29
C ASP A 383 -12.80 28.12 -1.51
N GLY A 384 -12.48 26.87 -1.21
CA GLY A 384 -11.17 26.24 -1.36
C GLY A 384 -10.34 26.24 -0.08
N MET A 385 -10.13 27.37 0.59
CA MET A 385 -9.21 27.45 1.75
C MET A 385 -9.67 26.61 2.96
N PRO A 386 -10.94 26.65 3.43
CA PRO A 386 -11.43 25.77 4.49
C PRO A 386 -11.27 24.28 4.15
N GLY A 387 -11.62 23.89 2.92
CA GLY A 387 -11.42 22.53 2.42
C GLY A 387 -9.94 22.11 2.42
N ALA A 388 -9.04 22.99 1.99
CA ALA A 388 -7.59 22.75 2.01
C ALA A 388 -7.05 22.54 3.43
N ILE A 389 -7.50 23.33 4.39
CA ILE A 389 -7.14 23.19 5.82
C ILE A 389 -7.63 21.84 6.37
N SER A 390 -8.86 21.44 6.05
CA SER A 390 -9.44 20.16 6.47
C SER A 390 -8.68 18.96 5.86
N ILE A 391 -8.30 19.03 4.58
CA ILE A 391 -7.44 18.02 3.93
C ILE A 391 -6.07 17.97 4.62
N ALA A 392 -5.43 19.13 4.83
CA ALA A 392 -4.11 19.22 5.48
C ALA A 392 -4.14 18.61 6.88
N LYS A 393 -5.19 18.89 7.69
CA LYS A 393 -5.40 18.29 9.01
C LYS A 393 -5.39 16.77 8.93
N ALA A 394 -6.22 16.18 8.05
CA ALA A 394 -6.34 14.74 7.89
C ALA A 394 -5.03 14.08 7.42
N LEU A 395 -4.34 14.68 6.45
CA LEU A 395 -3.05 14.20 5.97
C LEU A 395 -1.97 14.30 7.06
N CYS A 396 -1.97 15.40 7.82
CA CYS A 396 -1.10 15.57 8.98
C CYS A 396 -1.36 14.51 10.05
N ALA A 397 -2.63 14.13 10.28
CA ALA A 397 -2.98 13.03 11.17
C ALA A 397 -2.42 11.69 10.68
N LEU A 398 -2.33 11.45 9.37
CA LEU A 398 -1.68 10.28 8.78
C LEU A 398 -0.15 10.33 8.83
N GLY A 399 0.47 11.38 9.39
CA GLY A 399 1.92 11.51 9.44
C GLY A 399 2.55 11.97 8.13
N LYS A 400 1.77 12.48 7.18
CA LYS A 400 2.28 12.96 5.89
C LYS A 400 2.99 14.30 6.03
N LYS A 401 3.92 14.60 5.12
CA LYS A 401 4.49 15.94 4.95
C LYS A 401 3.56 16.74 4.05
N VAL A 402 2.99 17.81 4.57
CA VAL A 402 2.07 18.67 3.83
C VAL A 402 2.65 20.07 3.75
N SER A 403 2.53 20.72 2.59
CA SER A 403 2.85 22.13 2.41
C SER A 403 1.77 22.80 1.57
N PHE A 404 1.46 24.05 1.84
CA PHE A 404 0.63 24.87 0.97
C PHE A 404 1.49 25.56 -0.09
N ILE A 405 1.00 25.64 -1.32
CA ILE A 405 1.64 26.32 -2.46
C ILE A 405 0.69 27.43 -2.92
N ILE A 406 1.11 28.67 -2.83
CA ILE A 406 0.21 29.81 -3.03
C ILE A 406 0.85 30.95 -3.83
N ASP A 407 0.01 31.88 -4.27
CA ASP A 407 0.42 33.16 -4.82
C ASP A 407 1.12 34.03 -3.77
N THR A 408 2.05 34.86 -4.21
CA THR A 408 2.79 35.79 -3.35
C THR A 408 1.85 36.71 -2.55
N ARG A 409 0.74 37.14 -3.16
CA ARG A 409 -0.23 38.06 -2.51
C ARG A 409 -0.93 37.44 -1.30
N ASN A 410 -1.03 36.11 -1.22
CA ASN A 410 -1.76 35.37 -0.18
C ASN A 410 -0.88 34.91 0.98
N GLU A 411 0.43 35.13 0.90
CA GLU A 411 1.38 34.59 1.90
C GLU A 411 1.08 35.09 3.32
N ALA A 412 0.87 36.39 3.48
CA ALA A 412 0.63 36.98 4.80
C ALA A 412 -0.71 36.52 5.39
N LEU A 413 -1.77 36.51 4.58
CA LEU A 413 -3.10 36.03 4.96
C LEU A 413 -3.04 34.57 5.44
N LEU A 414 -2.49 33.69 4.61
CA LEU A 414 -2.48 32.25 4.93
C LEU A 414 -1.65 31.95 6.18
N LYS A 415 -0.49 32.59 6.34
CA LYS A 415 0.34 32.42 7.55
C LYS A 415 -0.43 32.84 8.81
N LYS A 416 -1.21 33.92 8.74
CA LYS A 416 -2.05 34.37 9.85
C LYS A 416 -3.14 33.34 10.17
N ILE A 417 -3.87 32.86 9.17
CA ILE A 417 -4.93 31.83 9.35
C ILE A 417 -4.36 30.54 9.92
N ILE A 418 -3.20 30.07 9.45
CA ILE A 418 -2.54 28.87 10.00
C ILE A 418 -2.18 29.09 11.47
N HIS A 419 -1.62 30.25 11.81
CA HIS A 419 -1.27 30.59 13.19
C HIS A 419 -2.51 30.55 14.10
N GLU A 420 -3.61 31.16 13.70
CA GLU A 420 -4.86 31.10 14.45
C GLU A 420 -5.44 29.67 14.55
N CYS A 421 -5.34 28.87 13.48
CA CYS A 421 -5.73 27.46 13.51
C CYS A 421 -4.89 26.64 14.51
N LEU A 422 -3.61 26.97 14.70
CA LEU A 422 -2.74 26.34 15.71
C LEU A 422 -3.15 26.76 17.13
N GLU A 423 -3.38 28.04 17.37
CA GLU A 423 -3.84 28.58 18.66
C GLU A 423 -5.17 27.95 19.09
N LEU A 424 -6.10 27.79 18.15
CA LEU A 424 -7.42 27.17 18.36
C LEU A 424 -7.37 25.64 18.36
N LYS A 425 -6.19 25.02 18.19
CA LYS A 425 -5.99 23.57 18.09
C LYS A 425 -6.82 22.91 16.98
N ILE A 426 -7.18 23.65 15.95
CA ILE A 426 -7.76 23.14 14.71
C ILE A 426 -6.69 22.35 13.97
N LEU A 427 -5.49 22.91 13.83
CA LEU A 427 -4.29 22.22 13.40
C LEU A 427 -3.42 21.87 14.62
N LYS A 428 -2.82 20.67 14.62
CA LYS A 428 -1.93 20.21 15.70
C LYS A 428 -0.45 20.46 15.42
N ARG A 429 -0.10 20.78 14.19
CA ARG A 429 1.25 21.12 13.75
C ARG A 429 1.20 22.14 12.63
N ASP A 430 2.27 22.88 12.50
CA ASP A 430 2.45 23.86 11.43
C ASP A 430 2.46 23.18 10.04
N VAL A 431 1.93 23.90 9.05
CA VAL A 431 1.92 23.50 7.64
C VAL A 431 2.71 24.57 6.87
N PRO A 432 3.90 24.22 6.35
CA PRO A 432 4.74 25.17 5.62
C PRO A 432 4.02 25.82 4.45
N VAL A 433 4.19 27.13 4.30
CA VAL A 433 3.68 27.92 3.18
C VAL A 433 4.81 28.17 2.19
N LEU A 434 4.65 27.69 0.97
CA LEU A 434 5.58 27.88 -0.14
C LEU A 434 4.96 28.82 -1.17
N VAL A 435 5.70 29.86 -1.52
CA VAL A 435 5.26 30.81 -2.53
C VAL A 435 5.77 30.40 -3.90
N TYR A 436 4.87 30.33 -4.88
CA TYR A 436 5.22 30.16 -6.27
C TYR A 436 4.80 31.40 -7.05
N GLY A 437 5.78 32.19 -7.47
CA GLY A 437 5.55 33.42 -8.21
C GLY A 437 5.80 33.27 -9.71
N ARG A 438 5.39 34.28 -10.47
CA ARG A 438 5.65 34.39 -11.91
C ARG A 438 7.14 34.43 -12.21
N GLN A 439 7.57 33.67 -13.19
CA GLN A 439 8.96 33.58 -13.63
C GLN A 439 9.07 33.73 -15.13
N THR A 440 10.19 34.26 -15.64
CA THR A 440 10.44 34.45 -17.06
C THR A 440 10.54 33.12 -17.82
N ASP A 441 11.23 32.12 -17.19
CA ASP A 441 11.36 30.76 -17.71
C ASP A 441 10.48 29.84 -16.87
N ARG A 442 9.21 29.67 -17.25
CA ARG A 442 8.18 28.95 -16.51
C ARG A 442 8.53 27.47 -16.32
N GLU A 443 9.02 26.78 -17.36
CA GLU A 443 9.35 25.36 -17.29
C GLU A 443 10.53 25.10 -16.34
N LYS A 444 11.59 25.91 -16.46
CA LYS A 444 12.75 25.82 -15.56
C LYS A 444 12.38 26.14 -14.13
N ALA A 445 11.52 27.12 -13.89
CA ALA A 445 11.06 27.49 -12.55
C ALA A 445 10.25 26.34 -11.91
N ALA A 446 9.34 25.71 -12.66
CA ALA A 446 8.57 24.55 -12.19
C ALA A 446 9.49 23.36 -11.85
N MET A 447 10.47 23.08 -12.73
CA MET A 447 11.49 22.06 -12.46
C MET A 447 12.28 22.36 -11.17
N GLN A 448 12.77 23.57 -10.99
CA GLN A 448 13.53 23.95 -9.78
C GLN A 448 12.67 23.91 -8.51
N PHE A 449 11.39 24.22 -8.63
CA PHE A 449 10.47 24.15 -7.50
C PHE A 449 10.16 22.70 -7.10
N LEU A 450 9.91 21.82 -8.07
CA LEU A 450 9.63 20.41 -7.81
C LEU A 450 10.88 19.60 -7.43
N TYR A 451 12.05 20.00 -7.96
CA TYR A 451 13.32 19.31 -7.71
C TYR A 451 14.35 20.31 -7.13
N PRO A 452 14.26 20.62 -5.82
CA PRO A 452 15.16 21.57 -5.19
C PRO A 452 16.61 21.12 -5.16
N ASP A 453 16.86 19.81 -5.19
CA ASP A 453 18.20 19.24 -5.28
C ASP A 453 18.67 19.23 -6.73
N LYS A 454 19.89 19.71 -6.98
CA LYS A 454 20.46 19.78 -8.33
C LYS A 454 20.62 18.42 -9.03
N SER A 455 20.58 17.32 -8.29
CA SER A 455 20.62 15.95 -8.84
C SER A 455 19.32 15.51 -9.52
N ASN A 456 18.20 16.19 -9.27
CA ASN A 456 16.84 15.81 -9.71
C ASN A 456 16.46 14.35 -9.32
N GLU A 457 17.11 13.77 -8.31
CA GLU A 457 16.90 12.37 -7.93
C GLU A 457 15.56 12.16 -7.23
N ASN A 458 15.14 13.13 -6.39
CA ASN A 458 13.90 13.00 -5.64
C ASN A 458 13.03 14.26 -5.80
N PRO A 459 11.77 14.11 -6.20
CA PRO A 459 10.84 15.23 -6.22
C PRO A 459 10.51 15.70 -4.80
N ARG A 460 10.25 17.01 -4.64
CA ARG A 460 9.80 17.61 -3.38
C ARG A 460 8.47 17.03 -2.91
N PHE A 461 7.58 16.75 -3.85
CA PHE A 461 6.26 16.19 -3.63
C PHE A 461 6.09 14.93 -4.48
N ASP A 462 5.45 13.92 -3.93
CA ASP A 462 4.97 12.76 -4.65
C ASP A 462 3.48 12.89 -5.03
N HIS A 463 2.81 13.95 -4.50
CA HIS A 463 1.45 14.30 -4.91
C HIS A 463 1.22 15.82 -4.87
N LEU A 464 0.55 16.35 -5.90
CA LEU A 464 0.04 17.72 -5.93
C LEU A 464 -1.49 17.70 -5.89
N LEU A 465 -2.08 18.55 -5.06
CA LEU A 465 -3.53 18.69 -4.95
C LEU A 465 -3.93 20.15 -5.13
N SER A 466 -4.87 20.41 -6.05
CA SER A 466 -5.52 21.72 -6.18
C SER A 466 -6.97 21.66 -5.68
N ILE A 467 -7.42 22.71 -5.00
CA ILE A 467 -8.81 22.89 -4.58
C ILE A 467 -9.20 24.34 -4.81
N GLU A 468 -10.26 24.58 -5.59
CA GLU A 468 -10.73 25.90 -5.99
C GLU A 468 -9.56 26.82 -6.39
N ARG A 469 -8.75 26.32 -7.32
CA ARG A 469 -7.63 27.04 -7.88
C ARG A 469 -7.90 27.40 -9.33
N THR A 470 -7.79 28.67 -9.67
CA THR A 470 -7.94 29.15 -11.05
C THR A 470 -7.04 28.42 -12.02
N GLY A 471 -7.58 27.96 -13.14
CA GLY A 471 -6.85 27.35 -14.25
C GLY A 471 -6.97 28.14 -15.56
N PRO A 472 -5.99 28.06 -16.49
CA PRO A 472 -6.03 28.77 -17.76
C PRO A 472 -7.01 28.10 -18.73
N ASN A 473 -7.76 28.90 -19.48
CA ASN A 473 -8.59 28.47 -20.61
C ASN A 473 -7.76 28.21 -21.87
N LYS A 474 -8.41 27.87 -22.98
CA LYS A 474 -7.77 27.61 -24.31
C LYS A 474 -6.95 28.78 -24.86
N ASN A 475 -7.17 30.00 -24.39
CA ASN A 475 -6.42 31.19 -24.78
C ASN A 475 -5.30 31.55 -23.79
N GLY A 476 -5.08 30.72 -22.77
CA GLY A 476 -4.12 30.97 -21.68
C GLY A 476 -4.62 31.98 -20.63
N ALA A 477 -5.89 32.39 -20.71
CA ALA A 477 -6.46 33.37 -19.78
C ALA A 477 -7.16 32.71 -18.60
N TYR A 478 -7.07 33.32 -17.43
CA TYR A 478 -7.81 32.93 -16.22
C TYR A 478 -9.14 33.67 -16.19
N CYS A 479 -10.23 32.95 -16.01
CA CYS A 479 -11.58 33.51 -16.13
C CYS A 479 -12.43 33.21 -14.90
N SER A 480 -13.28 34.15 -14.50
CA SER A 480 -14.39 33.85 -13.60
C SER A 480 -15.49 33.04 -14.28
N MET A 481 -16.46 32.50 -13.51
CA MET A 481 -17.66 31.83 -14.05
C MET A 481 -18.54 32.75 -14.93
N ARG A 482 -18.32 34.07 -14.91
CA ARG A 482 -18.98 35.06 -15.76
C ARG A 482 -18.14 35.41 -17.00
N ALA A 483 -17.10 34.62 -17.31
CA ALA A 483 -16.11 34.83 -18.38
C ALA A 483 -15.36 36.18 -18.28
N LYS A 484 -15.31 36.81 -17.11
CA LYS A 484 -14.43 37.94 -16.86
C LYS A 484 -13.00 37.43 -16.76
N VAL A 485 -12.12 37.99 -17.60
CA VAL A 485 -10.70 37.68 -17.57
C VAL A 485 -10.03 38.44 -16.44
N TRP A 486 -9.24 37.73 -15.65
CA TRP A 486 -8.39 38.28 -14.58
C TRP A 486 -7.09 38.81 -15.17
N GLU A 487 -6.56 39.86 -14.55
CA GLU A 487 -5.23 40.37 -14.89
C GLU A 487 -4.19 39.30 -14.56
N GLU A 488 -3.25 39.08 -15.47
CA GLU A 488 -2.25 38.01 -15.32
C GLU A 488 -1.41 38.13 -14.06
N ASP A 489 -1.11 39.37 -13.60
CA ASP A 489 -0.28 39.62 -12.41
C ASP A 489 -0.95 39.17 -11.09
N LEU A 490 -2.25 38.98 -11.10
CA LEU A 490 -3.01 38.54 -9.92
C LEU A 490 -2.86 37.03 -9.64
N ILE A 491 -2.49 36.24 -10.65
CA ILE A 491 -2.52 34.78 -10.56
C ILE A 491 -1.16 34.22 -10.97
N SER A 492 -0.51 33.52 -10.05
CA SER A 492 0.71 32.78 -10.35
C SER A 492 0.38 31.55 -11.20
N PRO A 493 1.22 31.19 -12.18
CA PRO A 493 0.98 30.06 -13.07
C PRO A 493 1.31 28.72 -12.39
N ILE A 494 0.59 28.38 -11.30
CA ILE A 494 0.81 27.15 -10.53
C ILE A 494 0.51 25.90 -11.36
N GLU A 495 -0.30 26.02 -12.40
CA GLU A 495 -0.51 24.95 -13.38
C GLU A 495 0.78 24.43 -14.01
N ASP A 496 1.86 25.21 -14.04
CA ASP A 496 3.16 24.76 -14.54
C ASP A 496 3.71 23.58 -13.71
N LEU A 497 3.42 23.56 -12.40
CA LEU A 497 3.80 22.46 -11.52
C LEU A 497 3.05 21.18 -11.91
N PHE A 498 1.75 21.29 -12.26
CA PHE A 498 0.92 20.17 -12.69
C PHE A 498 1.35 19.67 -14.09
N LEU A 499 1.63 20.57 -15.02
CA LEU A 499 2.14 20.24 -16.35
C LEU A 499 3.52 19.57 -16.29
N GLN A 500 4.35 19.98 -15.34
CA GLN A 500 5.66 19.35 -15.10
C GLN A 500 5.52 18.00 -14.39
N ALA A 501 4.61 17.88 -13.41
CA ALA A 501 4.30 16.63 -12.74
C ALA A 501 3.81 15.56 -13.72
N ALA A 502 3.00 15.93 -14.72
CA ALA A 502 2.52 15.01 -15.75
C ALA A 502 3.64 14.37 -16.60
N LYS A 503 4.88 14.86 -16.50
CA LYS A 503 6.06 14.28 -17.17
C LYS A 503 6.84 13.29 -16.28
N ASP A 504 6.43 13.08 -15.04
CA ASP A 504 7.13 12.24 -14.06
C ASP A 504 6.17 11.32 -13.30
N ASP A 505 6.23 10.02 -13.56
CA ASP A 505 5.39 8.98 -12.96
C ASP A 505 5.50 8.88 -11.42
N ARG A 506 6.48 9.58 -10.81
CA ARG A 506 6.68 9.65 -9.35
C ARG A 506 5.78 10.70 -8.69
N ILE A 507 5.20 11.63 -9.47
CA ILE A 507 4.34 12.71 -8.97
C ILE A 507 2.94 12.52 -9.56
N SER A 508 1.96 12.28 -8.73
CA SER A 508 0.56 12.22 -9.14
C SER A 508 -0.18 13.51 -8.79
N THR A 509 -1.32 13.76 -9.45
CA THR A 509 -2.06 15.02 -9.31
C THR A 509 -3.54 14.77 -9.02
N THR A 510 -4.11 15.55 -8.09
CA THR A 510 -5.57 15.62 -7.85
C THR A 510 -6.04 17.06 -7.96
N SER A 511 -7.21 17.25 -8.56
CA SER A 511 -7.86 18.55 -8.58
C SER A 511 -9.30 18.47 -8.08
N ILE A 512 -9.73 19.54 -7.43
CA ILE A 512 -11.08 19.73 -6.90
C ILE A 512 -11.63 21.03 -7.46
N GLY A 513 -12.86 21.01 -7.97
CA GLY A 513 -13.53 22.17 -8.47
C GLY A 513 -15.03 21.95 -8.60
N ASP A 514 -15.80 23.02 -8.86
CA ASP A 514 -17.25 23.04 -8.91
C ASP A 514 -17.85 23.78 -10.11
N GLY A 515 -17.00 24.49 -10.91
CA GLY A 515 -17.43 25.35 -11.99
C GLY A 515 -16.89 24.99 -13.39
N GLY A 516 -15.70 24.43 -13.48
CA GLY A 516 -15.06 24.06 -14.75
C GLY A 516 -13.92 24.96 -15.19
N ASN A 517 -13.70 26.10 -14.54
CA ASN A 517 -12.60 27.03 -14.78
C ASN A 517 -11.41 26.81 -13.83
N GLU A 518 -11.50 25.82 -12.95
CA GLU A 518 -10.47 25.48 -11.99
C GLU A 518 -9.40 24.57 -12.61
N LEU A 519 -8.19 24.67 -12.07
CA LEU A 519 -7.06 23.83 -12.42
C LEU A 519 -7.41 22.35 -12.26
N GLY A 520 -7.15 21.56 -13.31
CA GLY A 520 -7.45 20.13 -13.38
C GLY A 520 -8.74 19.80 -14.12
N MET A 521 -9.66 20.75 -14.26
CA MET A 521 -10.92 20.57 -15.00
C MET A 521 -10.70 20.29 -16.50
N GLY A 522 -9.48 20.45 -17.01
CA GLY A 522 -9.10 20.00 -18.34
C GLY A 522 -9.39 18.53 -18.61
N LYS A 523 -9.47 17.69 -17.56
CA LYS A 523 -9.86 16.27 -17.64
C LYS A 523 -11.30 16.08 -18.14
N VAL A 524 -12.19 17.03 -17.88
CA VAL A 524 -13.61 17.01 -18.25
C VAL A 524 -13.99 18.22 -19.11
N LYS A 525 -13.03 18.79 -19.84
CA LYS A 525 -13.20 20.00 -20.65
C LYS A 525 -14.42 19.94 -21.57
N GLU A 526 -14.62 18.82 -22.29
CA GLU A 526 -15.77 18.65 -23.19
C GLU A 526 -17.13 18.72 -22.44
N GLN A 527 -17.18 18.18 -21.23
CA GLN A 527 -18.36 18.23 -20.38
C GLN A 527 -18.61 19.66 -19.88
N VAL A 528 -17.54 20.39 -19.51
CA VAL A 528 -17.63 21.81 -19.13
C VAL A 528 -18.17 22.64 -20.31
N GLU A 529 -17.59 22.52 -21.49
CA GLU A 529 -18.02 23.23 -22.71
C GLU A 529 -19.49 22.93 -23.04
N LYS A 530 -19.96 21.73 -22.79
CA LYS A 530 -21.33 21.30 -23.15
C LYS A 530 -22.38 21.64 -22.09
N TYR A 531 -22.07 21.54 -20.81
CA TYR A 531 -23.08 21.55 -19.73
C TYR A 531 -23.00 22.76 -18.81
N VAL A 532 -21.85 23.45 -18.79
CA VAL A 532 -21.65 24.63 -17.94
C VAL A 532 -21.94 25.91 -18.75
N LYS A 533 -22.59 26.85 -18.10
CA LYS A 533 -22.88 28.17 -18.72
C LYS A 533 -21.55 28.85 -19.05
N LEU A 534 -21.40 29.35 -20.31
CA LEU A 534 -20.17 29.95 -20.84
C LEU A 534 -18.96 28.98 -20.86
N GLY A 535 -19.21 27.66 -20.78
CA GLY A 535 -18.17 26.64 -20.71
C GLY A 535 -17.10 26.73 -21.79
N GLU A 536 -17.49 27.04 -23.07
CA GLU A 536 -16.54 27.22 -24.19
C GLU A 536 -15.54 28.35 -23.95
N GLN A 537 -15.85 29.33 -23.12
CA GLN A 537 -15.01 30.49 -22.82
C GLN A 537 -14.15 30.26 -21.56
N ILE A 538 -14.69 29.57 -20.57
CA ILE A 538 -14.06 29.47 -19.25
C ILE A 538 -13.33 28.15 -18.99
N ALA A 539 -13.65 27.07 -19.75
CA ALA A 539 -13.12 25.73 -19.48
C ALA A 539 -11.61 25.73 -19.36
N CYS A 540 -11.13 25.26 -18.23
CA CYS A 540 -9.70 25.02 -18.00
C CYS A 540 -9.20 23.95 -18.98
N VAL A 541 -7.96 24.12 -19.48
CA VAL A 541 -7.33 23.16 -20.41
C VAL A 541 -6.34 22.23 -19.74
N VAL A 542 -5.95 22.48 -18.50
CA VAL A 542 -4.96 21.67 -17.79
C VAL A 542 -5.66 20.53 -17.06
N PRO A 543 -5.35 19.27 -17.36
CA PRO A 543 -5.92 18.12 -16.68
C PRO A 543 -5.15 17.79 -15.38
N SER A 544 -5.76 16.93 -14.55
CA SER A 544 -5.11 16.20 -13.44
C SER A 544 -5.38 14.71 -13.56
N ASP A 545 -4.60 13.88 -12.86
CA ASP A 545 -4.80 12.42 -12.86
C ASP A 545 -6.14 12.04 -12.25
N TYR A 546 -6.53 12.71 -11.16
CA TYR A 546 -7.80 12.50 -10.46
C TYR A 546 -8.55 13.83 -10.37
N LEU A 547 -9.85 13.78 -10.64
CA LEU A 547 -10.73 14.94 -10.55
C LEU A 547 -11.91 14.67 -9.64
N VAL A 548 -12.08 15.50 -8.60
CA VAL A 548 -13.21 15.46 -7.70
C VAL A 548 -14.08 16.68 -7.92
N ALA A 549 -15.18 16.50 -8.64
CA ALA A 549 -16.18 17.55 -8.80
C ALA A 549 -17.14 17.57 -7.62
N ALA A 550 -17.53 18.76 -7.15
CA ALA A 550 -18.46 18.93 -6.03
C ALA A 550 -19.40 20.11 -6.27
N GLY A 551 -20.53 20.19 -5.56
CA GLY A 551 -21.43 21.33 -5.63
C GLY A 551 -20.86 22.61 -5.00
N VAL A 552 -19.86 22.46 -4.13
CA VAL A 552 -18.99 23.47 -3.52
C VAL A 552 -17.65 22.79 -3.27
N SER A 553 -16.53 23.37 -3.66
CA SER A 553 -15.22 22.74 -3.56
C SER A 553 -14.82 22.40 -2.11
N ASN A 554 -15.16 23.22 -1.14
CA ASN A 554 -14.96 22.92 0.27
C ASN A 554 -15.62 21.61 0.71
N TRP A 555 -16.78 21.23 0.15
CA TRP A 555 -17.46 19.97 0.49
C TRP A 555 -16.63 18.75 0.07
N ALA A 556 -15.94 18.82 -1.07
CA ALA A 556 -15.01 17.78 -1.47
C ALA A 556 -13.80 17.71 -0.52
N GLY A 557 -13.29 18.85 -0.06
CA GLY A 557 -12.25 18.90 0.97
C GLY A 557 -12.65 18.16 2.25
N TYR A 558 -13.88 18.42 2.75
CA TYR A 558 -14.43 17.71 3.90
C TYR A 558 -14.64 16.22 3.64
N ALA A 559 -15.14 15.85 2.45
CA ALA A 559 -15.32 14.45 2.06
C ALA A 559 -13.98 13.70 1.97
N ILE A 560 -12.91 14.34 1.48
CA ILE A 560 -11.56 13.77 1.46
C ILE A 560 -11.06 13.53 2.89
N ALA A 561 -11.23 14.48 3.81
CA ALA A 561 -10.85 14.29 5.20
C ALA A 561 -11.59 13.10 5.84
N VAL A 562 -12.91 12.99 5.64
CA VAL A 562 -13.72 11.86 6.12
C VAL A 562 -13.29 10.55 5.47
N GLY A 563 -13.03 10.53 4.16
CA GLY A 563 -12.59 9.35 3.43
C GLY A 563 -11.22 8.85 3.89
N LEU A 564 -10.28 9.75 4.18
CA LEU A 564 -8.96 9.41 4.76
C LEU A 564 -9.13 8.77 6.14
N TYR A 565 -10.05 9.27 6.97
CA TYR A 565 -10.38 8.63 8.25
C TYR A 565 -11.01 7.24 8.05
N VAL A 566 -11.94 7.08 7.09
CA VAL A 566 -12.51 5.76 6.73
C VAL A 566 -11.41 4.76 6.34
N LEU A 567 -10.42 5.20 5.55
CA LEU A 567 -9.30 4.34 5.16
C LEU A 567 -8.39 4.00 6.35
N SER A 568 -8.11 4.98 7.24
CA SER A 568 -7.25 4.77 8.43
C SER A 568 -7.85 3.79 9.45
N THR A 569 -9.17 3.59 9.42
CA THR A 569 -9.90 2.61 10.26
C THR A 569 -10.24 1.32 9.50
N CYS A 570 -9.86 1.19 8.23
CA CYS A 570 -10.10 0.00 7.42
C CYS A 570 -8.96 -1.01 7.59
N ALA A 571 -9.15 -2.06 8.40
CA ALA A 571 -8.12 -3.05 8.73
C ALA A 571 -7.45 -3.68 7.49
N VAL A 572 -8.22 -3.98 6.43
CA VAL A 572 -7.67 -4.55 5.18
C VAL A 572 -6.78 -3.54 4.46
N HIS A 573 -7.19 -2.27 4.40
CA HIS A 573 -6.41 -1.21 3.78
C HIS A 573 -5.12 -0.93 4.56
N GLU A 574 -5.23 -0.79 5.87
CA GLU A 574 -4.10 -0.58 6.77
C GLU A 574 -3.06 -1.70 6.66
N ARG A 575 -3.51 -2.96 6.63
CA ARG A 575 -2.62 -4.10 6.40
C ARG A 575 -1.85 -3.98 5.08
N TYR A 576 -2.55 -3.61 4.00
CA TYR A 576 -1.93 -3.48 2.67
C TYR A 576 -0.92 -2.33 2.62
N VAL A 577 -1.28 -1.16 3.10
CA VAL A 577 -0.39 0.02 3.12
C VAL A 577 0.82 -0.19 4.02
N LYS A 578 0.62 -0.85 5.17
CA LYS A 578 1.70 -1.23 6.11
C LYS A 578 2.50 -2.46 5.66
N ARG A 579 2.23 -2.99 4.46
CA ARG A 579 2.92 -4.17 3.91
C ARG A 579 2.89 -5.38 4.85
N GLY A 580 1.82 -5.53 5.62
CA GLY A 580 1.66 -6.61 6.60
C GLY A 580 2.62 -6.53 7.79
N LEU A 581 3.18 -5.37 8.09
CA LEU A 581 4.04 -5.11 9.24
C LEU A 581 3.23 -4.47 10.38
N VAL A 582 3.65 -4.73 11.62
CA VAL A 582 3.13 -4.04 12.81
C VAL A 582 3.82 -2.68 12.91
N LYS A 583 3.06 -1.59 13.02
CA LYS A 583 3.63 -0.28 13.37
C LYS A 583 3.54 -0.04 14.87
N PHE A 584 4.67 0.36 15.46
CA PHE A 584 4.74 0.79 16.85
C PHE A 584 4.47 2.27 17.01
N GLY A 585 3.90 2.64 18.17
CA GLY A 585 3.83 4.03 18.62
C GLY A 585 2.90 4.93 17.83
N GLU A 586 2.09 4.39 16.92
CA GLU A 586 0.93 5.11 16.42
C GLU A 586 -0.20 4.88 17.43
N ASP A 587 -0.42 5.85 18.33
CA ASP A 587 -1.67 5.92 19.08
C ASP A 587 -2.82 5.85 18.07
N LEU A 588 -3.87 5.09 18.40
CA LEU A 588 -5.10 5.08 17.62
C LEU A 588 -5.56 6.53 17.53
N LYS A 589 -5.36 7.14 16.36
CA LYS A 589 -5.72 8.53 16.12
C LYS A 589 -7.22 8.65 16.21
N SER A 590 -7.67 9.61 17.00
CA SER A 590 -9.08 9.84 17.19
C SER A 590 -9.72 10.47 15.94
N LYS A 591 -11.02 10.44 15.85
CA LYS A 591 -11.77 11.14 14.80
C LYS A 591 -11.42 12.63 14.78
N GLU A 592 -11.23 13.24 15.94
CA GLU A 592 -10.92 14.67 16.13
C GLU A 592 -9.53 15.03 15.60
N ASP A 593 -8.61 14.08 15.49
CA ASP A 593 -7.31 14.29 14.86
C ASP A 593 -7.42 14.50 13.34
N PHE A 594 -8.39 13.87 12.72
CA PHE A 594 -8.64 13.95 11.28
C PHE A 594 -9.63 15.04 10.88
N LEU A 595 -10.70 15.20 11.66
CA LEU A 595 -11.87 15.95 11.24
C LEU A 595 -12.10 17.17 12.15
N ASN A 596 -12.50 18.26 11.53
CA ASN A 596 -13.09 19.37 12.25
C ASN A 596 -14.58 19.07 12.51
N ASN A 597 -15.10 19.54 13.64
CA ASN A 597 -16.54 19.60 13.85
C ASN A 597 -17.14 20.85 13.15
N VAL A 598 -18.46 20.97 13.17
CA VAL A 598 -19.17 22.09 12.53
C VAL A 598 -18.73 23.44 13.06
N GLU A 599 -18.53 23.58 14.38
CA GLU A 599 -18.12 24.81 15.03
C GLU A 599 -16.70 25.23 14.63
N GLN A 600 -15.80 24.27 14.45
CA GLN A 600 -14.43 24.54 13.99
C GLN A 600 -14.42 25.02 12.53
N GLU A 601 -15.21 24.42 11.65
CA GLU A 601 -15.34 24.87 10.26
C GLU A 601 -16.00 26.25 10.18
N ALA A 602 -17.05 26.51 10.99
CA ALA A 602 -17.63 27.84 11.09
C ALA A 602 -16.63 28.88 11.56
N LYS A 603 -15.75 28.50 12.51
CA LYS A 603 -14.71 29.39 13.02
C LYS A 603 -13.66 29.71 11.97
N ILE A 604 -13.22 28.71 11.17
CA ILE A 604 -12.30 28.95 10.05
C ILE A 604 -12.92 29.97 9.08
N LEU A 605 -14.15 29.75 8.67
CA LEU A 605 -14.83 30.62 7.71
C LEU A 605 -15.01 32.06 8.28
N GLN A 606 -15.34 32.18 9.58
CA GLN A 606 -15.43 33.49 10.23
C GLN A 606 -14.08 34.22 10.26
N MET A 607 -12.97 33.50 10.57
CA MET A 607 -11.63 34.07 10.56
C MET A 607 -11.27 34.60 9.17
N LEU A 608 -11.65 33.86 8.10
CA LEU A 608 -11.44 34.32 6.72
C LEU A 608 -12.22 35.59 6.42
N ALA A 609 -13.48 35.66 6.81
CA ALA A 609 -14.33 36.85 6.62
C ALA A 609 -13.78 38.04 7.41
N ASP A 610 -13.31 37.84 8.65
CA ASP A 610 -12.69 38.90 9.49
C ASP A 610 -11.40 39.45 8.85
N GLU A 611 -10.69 38.66 8.05
CA GLU A 611 -9.51 39.05 7.29
C GLU A 611 -9.82 39.60 5.88
N GLY A 612 -11.10 39.80 5.56
CA GLY A 612 -11.53 40.39 4.29
C GLY A 612 -11.60 39.41 3.12
N VAL A 613 -11.51 38.09 3.36
CA VAL A 613 -11.82 37.05 2.35
C VAL A 613 -13.33 37.09 2.07
N ARG A 614 -13.73 36.91 0.81
CA ARG A 614 -15.08 37.20 0.37
C ARG A 614 -15.76 36.00 -0.28
N ASP A 615 -17.06 35.97 -0.18
CA ASP A 615 -17.91 35.02 -0.93
C ASP A 615 -17.84 35.33 -2.42
N GLY A 616 -17.58 34.33 -3.25
CA GLY A 616 -17.40 34.46 -4.72
C GLY A 616 -18.64 34.94 -5.48
N ILE A 617 -19.82 34.77 -4.90
CA ILE A 617 -21.09 35.18 -5.52
C ILE A 617 -21.57 36.53 -5.01
N THR A 618 -21.55 36.74 -3.66
CA THR A 618 -22.05 37.98 -3.03
C THR A 618 -21.02 39.10 -3.04
N GLY A 619 -19.72 38.79 -3.15
CA GLY A 619 -18.63 39.75 -3.05
C GLY A 619 -18.41 40.32 -1.64
N LYS A 620 -19.07 39.77 -0.60
CA LYS A 620 -19.03 40.27 0.76
C LYS A 620 -18.11 39.46 1.64
N ALA A 621 -17.45 40.14 2.61
CA ALA A 621 -16.71 39.50 3.67
C ALA A 621 -17.67 39.02 4.77
N GLU A 622 -18.25 37.85 4.58
CA GLU A 622 -19.21 37.24 5.49
C GLU A 622 -19.01 35.70 5.51
N PRO A 623 -19.44 35.01 6.59
CA PRO A 623 -19.27 33.55 6.68
C PRO A 623 -20.26 32.81 5.77
N SER A 624 -20.08 33.00 4.48
CA SER A 624 -20.81 32.34 3.40
C SER A 624 -19.83 31.81 2.34
N VAL A 625 -20.26 30.85 1.54
CA VAL A 625 -19.53 30.29 0.41
C VAL A 625 -20.50 30.10 -0.73
N ASP A 626 -20.16 30.54 -1.92
CA ASP A 626 -20.98 30.43 -3.13
C ASP A 626 -22.38 31.06 -3.04
N GLY A 627 -22.53 32.09 -2.23
CA GLY A 627 -23.80 32.76 -1.96
C GLY A 627 -24.66 32.06 -0.94
N PHE A 628 -24.19 31.03 -0.26
CA PHE A 628 -24.91 30.29 0.77
C PHE A 628 -24.28 30.53 2.14
N GLN A 629 -25.09 30.91 3.10
CA GLN A 629 -24.67 31.10 4.49
C GLN A 629 -24.18 29.78 5.08
N PHE A 630 -23.20 29.83 5.98
CA PHE A 630 -22.66 28.63 6.62
C PHE A 630 -23.77 27.79 7.28
N TYR A 631 -24.62 28.42 8.08
CA TYR A 631 -25.82 27.79 8.63
C TYR A 631 -27.05 28.13 7.77
N PRO A 632 -27.91 27.15 7.39
CA PRO A 632 -27.74 25.69 7.63
C PRO A 632 -26.95 24.95 6.53
N HIS A 633 -26.62 25.57 5.39
CA HIS A 633 -26.27 24.87 4.16
C HIS A 633 -24.97 24.06 4.28
N HIS A 634 -23.87 24.70 4.70
CA HIS A 634 -22.58 24.03 4.82
C HIS A 634 -22.52 23.16 6.08
N SER A 635 -23.12 23.62 7.19
CA SER A 635 -23.19 22.84 8.44
C SER A 635 -23.91 21.50 8.25
N GLU A 636 -25.10 21.48 7.63
CA GLU A 636 -25.84 20.25 7.33
C GLU A 636 -25.05 19.31 6.40
N GLN A 637 -24.33 19.86 5.42
CA GLN A 637 -23.51 19.04 4.52
C GLN A 637 -22.34 18.40 5.26
N ILE A 638 -21.66 19.12 6.17
CA ILE A 638 -20.58 18.58 7.01
C ILE A 638 -21.13 17.44 7.88
N GLU A 639 -22.28 17.65 8.54
CA GLU A 639 -22.94 16.62 9.35
C GLU A 639 -23.30 15.38 8.53
N LYS A 640 -23.86 15.57 7.32
CA LYS A 640 -24.21 14.49 6.40
C LYS A 640 -22.98 13.67 5.98
N LEU A 641 -21.86 14.32 5.64
CA LEU A 641 -20.61 13.66 5.31
C LEU A 641 -20.07 12.86 6.50
N GLN A 642 -20.06 13.44 7.70
CA GLN A 642 -19.58 12.76 8.90
C GLN A 642 -20.50 11.64 9.39
N ALA A 643 -21.79 11.68 9.08
CA ALA A 643 -22.75 10.62 9.42
C ALA A 643 -22.45 9.28 8.73
N VAL A 644 -21.67 9.29 7.63
CA VAL A 644 -21.20 8.09 6.94
C VAL A 644 -20.37 7.19 7.87
N LEU A 645 -19.70 7.75 8.88
CA LEU A 645 -18.89 7.00 9.84
C LEU A 645 -19.72 6.09 10.74
N LYS A 646 -21.00 6.42 10.96
CA LYS A 646 -21.93 5.67 11.82
C LYS A 646 -22.61 4.50 11.10
N ARG A 647 -22.52 4.46 9.78
CA ARG A 647 -23.03 3.38 8.92
C ARG A 647 -21.98 2.26 8.80
#